data_f1124b88cbd2ddf504dcbae0e9f3b40e
#
_entry.id   f1124b88cbd2ddf504dcbae0e9f3b40e
#
_cell.length_a   1.000
_cell.length_b   1.000
_cell.length_c   1.000
_cell.angle_alpha   90.00
_cell.angle_beta   90.00
_cell.angle_gamma   90.00
#
_symmetry.space_group_name_H-M   'P 1'
#
loop_
_entity.id
_entity.type
_entity.pdbx_description
1 polymer ?
#
loop_
_entity_poly.entity_id
_entity_poly.type
_entity_poly.pdbx_seq_one_letter_code
_entity_poly.pdbx_strand_id
1 'polypeptide(L)'
;MKQRYTKRIVAFALALAMVLTGGAFSTVFNTASASAASKKATLKLKKKVSITAGKKVTLKIKKKNVKKIKSQKWTTSKKSVATVSKKGKVTAKKAGKATIKVKVKYIAKGSKKVKKKTLKCTVTVKKKATPAPANVATKKPATTTPATTTPAPTPKVTPTPNPEAVIYGRPSGNDVIKYTIDDKSNIGDEKTVTFTDGSTVKSKDNGTVRKELSSQDLADSKMGMGVNIGNTLEAVQGISAKKSMAATDYATADPSWFVSAWGNVEITQKYLDTLHSYGINTVRIPVAWTNGDKDDGSYTINAKMLDAVEKAVIYALNNGMYVIINDHWDNQWWGQFGACKRDENNKKVANEEVRAQAWVRYEKYWTQIAERFNKYSDHLIFEGANEELGDRLNDSIYSNGYAVTDDQKDVSIGGNLKTADKYKMVHEINQKFVDVIRATGGNNANRHLLIPGYNTDFEKTADEKYIMPTDIAENGKTKLFVSVHYYTPWDFCGDGGAGSYTYEDRQKTVELFKNLKRFSDEGYAFIIGECGVCSPQTVTGSVTAWFNDTFKEAAKYHAVPVLWETGQYFDRAAATLKFKDVAVYFNEINGANGDTSMTKTTGKSTDLSFIKEVGDKKSVWNWTGVWYKNGGDYAYGENRYNDKADKTNGEDPDVAKKMIPSSTVSPTIAGDTTTITFDGAGFQSFLNIDVSKYKKPAIAVQFAPETLDKANWKADDEDNVGHIQLGVSDTATFKDDVDIDYAAFADKLIVLDEAGLSLTKDRHYLSLTFSGRPTITGIQIYELGE
;
A
#
# COMPACT_ATOMS: atom_id res chain seq x y z
N MET A 1 -16.55 -7.27 -1.03
CA MET A 1 -15.26 -6.88 -0.49
C MET A 1 -15.28 -6.63 1.03
N LYS A 2 -16.38 -6.13 1.61
CA LYS A 2 -16.52 -5.84 3.06
C LYS A 2 -16.35 -7.03 4.05
N GLN A 3 -16.52 -8.28 3.64
CA GLN A 3 -16.44 -9.43 4.58
C GLN A 3 -15.04 -9.98 4.88
N ARG A 4 -13.98 -9.49 4.24
CA ARG A 4 -12.60 -9.93 4.51
C ARG A 4 -11.86 -9.04 5.51
N TYR A 5 -12.25 -7.78 5.67
CA TYR A 5 -11.65 -6.85 6.63
C TYR A 5 -12.01 -7.18 8.08
N THR A 6 -13.26 -7.55 8.33
CA THR A 6 -13.76 -7.82 9.70
C THR A 6 -13.11 -9.02 10.40
N LYS A 7 -12.62 -10.01 9.64
CA LYS A 7 -11.99 -11.21 10.25
C LYS A 7 -10.53 -11.02 10.68
N ARG A 8 -9.83 -10.01 10.18
CA ARG A 8 -8.44 -9.73 10.56
C ARG A 8 -8.31 -8.80 11.76
N ILE A 9 -9.24 -7.87 11.92
CA ILE A 9 -9.28 -6.98 13.10
C ILE A 9 -9.69 -7.76 14.36
N VAL A 10 -10.59 -8.71 14.26
CA VAL A 10 -10.99 -9.58 15.39
C VAL A 10 -9.86 -10.53 15.82
N ALA A 11 -9.02 -10.99 14.91
CA ALA A 11 -7.87 -11.83 15.26
C ALA A 11 -6.78 -11.07 16.04
N PHE A 12 -6.62 -9.76 15.78
CA PHE A 12 -5.63 -8.93 16.49
C PHE A 12 -6.11 -8.53 17.90
N ALA A 13 -7.42 -8.35 18.08
CA ALA A 13 -8.00 -8.04 19.38
C ALA A 13 -8.05 -9.25 20.33
N LEU A 14 -8.13 -10.48 19.80
CA LEU A 14 -8.11 -11.70 20.63
C LEU A 14 -6.71 -12.09 21.10
N ALA A 15 -5.67 -11.75 20.37
CA ALA A 15 -4.29 -12.06 20.77
C ALA A 15 -3.80 -11.21 21.96
N LEU A 16 -4.38 -10.03 22.19
CA LEU A 16 -4.00 -9.14 23.29
C LEU A 16 -4.79 -9.41 24.58
N ALA A 17 -5.88 -10.18 24.54
CA ALA A 17 -6.73 -10.46 25.69
C ALA A 17 -6.35 -11.74 26.47
N MET A 18 -5.39 -12.56 25.98
CA MET A 18 -5.01 -13.82 26.65
C MET A 18 -3.80 -13.76 27.59
N VAL A 19 -3.26 -12.57 27.87
CA VAL A 19 -2.07 -12.44 28.73
C VAL A 19 -2.39 -12.12 30.20
N LEU A 20 -3.65 -11.86 30.54
CA LEU A 20 -4.00 -11.50 31.93
C LEU A 20 -5.20 -12.27 32.48
N THR A 21 -5.11 -13.58 32.69
CA THR A 21 -5.83 -14.27 33.80
C THR A 21 -5.40 -15.72 33.86
N GLY A 22 -4.48 -16.01 34.77
CA GLY A 22 -4.26 -17.38 35.25
C GLY A 22 -5.27 -17.70 36.35
N GLY A 23 -5.93 -18.86 36.25
CA GLY A 23 -6.79 -19.36 37.32
C GLY A 23 -7.54 -20.61 36.90
N ALA A 24 -7.17 -21.74 37.52
CA ALA A 24 -7.70 -23.07 37.34
C ALA A 24 -9.21 -23.18 37.59
N PHE A 25 -9.89 -24.04 36.83
CA PHE A 25 -10.96 -24.89 37.40
C PHE A 25 -11.17 -26.19 36.60
N SER A 26 -11.41 -27.22 37.38
CA SER A 26 -11.47 -28.65 37.14
C SER A 26 -12.65 -29.15 36.29
N THR A 27 -12.37 -30.23 35.59
CA THR A 27 -13.20 -31.38 35.10
C THR A 27 -14.65 -31.50 35.53
N VAL A 28 -15.52 -31.64 34.52
CA VAL A 28 -16.74 -32.48 34.63
C VAL A 28 -16.90 -33.26 33.33
N PHE A 29 -16.84 -34.60 33.45
CA PHE A 29 -17.19 -35.54 32.37
C PHE A 29 -18.68 -35.44 32.04
N ASN A 30 -19.01 -35.35 30.78
CA ASN A 30 -20.32 -35.78 30.32
C ASN A 30 -20.21 -36.47 28.96
N THR A 31 -20.55 -37.77 29.00
CA THR A 31 -20.61 -38.66 27.86
C THR A 31 -21.73 -38.26 26.91
N ALA A 32 -21.40 -37.90 25.68
CA ALA A 32 -22.36 -37.78 24.60
C ALA A 32 -21.90 -38.53 23.36
N SER A 33 -22.76 -39.46 22.97
CA SER A 33 -22.73 -40.38 21.84
C SER A 33 -22.02 -39.84 20.57
N ALA A 34 -21.19 -40.70 19.99
CA ALA A 34 -20.53 -40.50 18.71
C ALA A 34 -21.54 -40.30 17.57
N SER A 35 -21.75 -39.06 17.17
CA SER A 35 -22.42 -38.69 15.91
C SER A 35 -21.38 -38.77 14.81
N ALA A 36 -21.53 -39.69 13.86
CA ALA A 36 -20.70 -39.83 12.68
C ALA A 36 -20.52 -38.47 11.96
N ALA A 37 -19.27 -37.99 11.90
CA ALA A 37 -18.92 -36.74 11.25
C ALA A 37 -19.39 -36.74 9.78
N SER A 38 -20.38 -35.95 9.46
CA SER A 38 -20.90 -35.84 8.09
C SER A 38 -19.83 -35.21 7.19
N LYS A 39 -19.34 -35.99 6.21
CA LYS A 39 -18.29 -35.56 5.26
C LYS A 39 -18.70 -34.24 4.57
N LYS A 40 -17.90 -33.19 4.74
CA LYS A 40 -18.11 -31.80 4.25
C LYS A 40 -18.44 -31.76 2.74
N ALA A 41 -19.53 -31.12 2.35
CA ALA A 41 -19.89 -30.96 0.94
C ALA A 41 -19.02 -29.90 0.24
N THR A 42 -18.44 -30.26 -0.90
CA THR A 42 -17.60 -29.36 -1.69
C THR A 42 -18.09 -29.18 -3.13
N LEU A 43 -17.94 -27.95 -3.62
CA LEU A 43 -18.14 -27.60 -5.03
C LEU A 43 -16.85 -26.93 -5.53
N LYS A 44 -16.31 -27.39 -6.65
CA LYS A 44 -15.14 -26.82 -7.30
C LYS A 44 -15.43 -26.47 -8.76
N LEU A 45 -14.82 -25.40 -9.26
CA LEU A 45 -14.83 -24.98 -10.67
C LEU A 45 -13.37 -24.81 -11.11
N LYS A 46 -13.06 -25.06 -12.39
CA LYS A 46 -11.71 -24.78 -12.92
C LYS A 46 -11.40 -23.29 -12.72
N LYS A 47 -10.27 -22.97 -12.10
CA LYS A 47 -9.93 -21.57 -11.72
C LYS A 47 -9.59 -20.71 -12.94
N LYS A 48 -8.88 -21.27 -13.95
CA LYS A 48 -8.45 -20.59 -15.18
C LYS A 48 -8.76 -21.42 -16.42
N VAL A 49 -9.09 -20.79 -17.53
CA VAL A 49 -9.29 -21.40 -18.86
C VAL A 49 -8.77 -20.45 -19.91
N SER A 50 -7.91 -20.94 -20.81
CA SER A 50 -7.48 -20.21 -22.00
C SER A 50 -8.20 -20.74 -23.24
N ILE A 51 -8.69 -19.86 -24.12
CA ILE A 51 -9.47 -20.21 -25.32
C ILE A 51 -9.25 -19.15 -26.39
N THR A 52 -9.18 -19.56 -27.65
CA THR A 52 -9.05 -18.64 -28.79
C THR A 52 -10.38 -17.98 -29.14
N ALA A 53 -10.35 -16.72 -29.58
CA ALA A 53 -11.54 -15.98 -30.03
C ALA A 53 -12.33 -16.79 -31.09
N GLY A 54 -13.65 -16.80 -30.97
CA GLY A 54 -14.55 -17.61 -31.79
C GLY A 54 -14.80 -19.04 -31.28
N LYS A 55 -13.92 -19.58 -30.42
CA LYS A 55 -14.10 -20.92 -29.84
C LYS A 55 -15.03 -20.91 -28.62
N LYS A 56 -15.50 -22.09 -28.23
CA LYS A 56 -16.43 -22.28 -27.10
C LYS A 56 -15.88 -23.34 -26.14
N VAL A 57 -16.09 -23.16 -24.81
CA VAL A 57 -15.73 -24.14 -23.79
C VAL A 57 -16.84 -24.22 -22.72
N THR A 58 -17.08 -25.42 -22.17
CA THR A 58 -18.11 -25.60 -21.13
C THR A 58 -17.43 -25.77 -19.78
N LEU A 59 -17.75 -24.89 -18.83
CA LEU A 59 -17.29 -24.95 -17.46
C LEU A 59 -18.21 -25.89 -16.63
N LYS A 60 -17.62 -26.97 -16.11
CA LYS A 60 -18.35 -27.97 -15.30
C LYS A 60 -18.05 -27.80 -13.82
N ILE A 61 -19.08 -27.82 -12.96
CA ILE A 61 -18.94 -27.78 -11.50
C ILE A 61 -18.68 -29.21 -11.01
N LYS A 62 -17.48 -29.47 -10.47
CA LYS A 62 -17.19 -30.72 -9.74
C LYS A 62 -17.84 -30.68 -8.36
N LYS A 63 -18.51 -31.75 -7.96
CA LYS A 63 -19.25 -31.84 -6.69
C LYS A 63 -18.83 -33.09 -5.90
N LYS A 64 -18.63 -32.96 -4.59
CA LYS A 64 -18.40 -34.07 -3.64
C LYS A 64 -19.29 -33.87 -2.43
N ASN A 65 -19.95 -34.91 -1.94
CA ASN A 65 -20.90 -34.88 -0.82
C ASN A 65 -22.09 -33.90 -1.01
N VAL A 66 -22.51 -33.65 -2.24
CA VAL A 66 -23.68 -32.83 -2.59
C VAL A 66 -24.80 -33.74 -3.04
N LYS A 67 -25.98 -33.62 -2.40
CA LYS A 67 -27.20 -34.35 -2.75
C LYS A 67 -27.82 -33.82 -4.04
N LYS A 68 -28.01 -32.49 -4.14
CA LYS A 68 -28.67 -31.85 -5.28
C LYS A 68 -28.22 -30.42 -5.46
N ILE A 69 -27.99 -29.97 -6.72
CA ILE A 69 -27.91 -28.55 -7.07
C ILE A 69 -29.32 -28.07 -7.41
N LYS A 70 -29.82 -27.08 -6.67
CA LYS A 70 -31.14 -26.47 -6.84
C LYS A 70 -31.16 -25.44 -7.97
N SER A 71 -30.11 -24.64 -8.09
CA SER A 71 -29.99 -23.63 -9.15
C SER A 71 -28.56 -23.21 -9.40
N GLN A 72 -28.30 -22.74 -10.64
CA GLN A 72 -27.04 -22.16 -11.06
C GLN A 72 -27.32 -20.86 -11.82
N LYS A 73 -26.72 -19.74 -11.39
CA LYS A 73 -26.79 -18.47 -12.11
C LYS A 73 -25.38 -18.07 -12.55
N TRP A 74 -25.14 -18.13 -13.85
CA TRP A 74 -23.86 -17.81 -14.48
C TRP A 74 -23.82 -16.36 -14.93
N THR A 75 -22.70 -15.67 -14.74
CA THR A 75 -22.45 -14.28 -15.15
C THR A 75 -21.02 -14.12 -15.63
N THR A 76 -20.78 -13.11 -16.45
CA THR A 76 -19.44 -12.72 -16.93
C THR A 76 -19.16 -11.27 -16.56
N SER A 77 -17.90 -10.95 -16.25
CA SER A 77 -17.47 -9.58 -15.95
C SER A 77 -17.35 -8.71 -17.21
N LYS A 78 -17.02 -9.32 -18.38
CA LYS A 78 -16.84 -8.60 -19.66
C LYS A 78 -17.53 -9.35 -20.80
N LYS A 79 -18.73 -8.92 -21.19
CA LYS A 79 -19.51 -9.53 -22.28
C LYS A 79 -18.87 -9.34 -23.65
N SER A 80 -18.05 -8.32 -23.84
CA SER A 80 -17.27 -8.08 -25.06
C SER A 80 -16.17 -9.12 -25.25
N VAL A 81 -15.56 -9.62 -24.18
CA VAL A 81 -14.49 -10.62 -24.20
C VAL A 81 -15.06 -12.03 -24.27
N ALA A 82 -15.99 -12.37 -23.38
CA ALA A 82 -16.60 -13.70 -23.35
C ALA A 82 -18.03 -13.65 -22.79
N THR A 83 -18.94 -14.43 -23.35
CA THR A 83 -20.29 -14.64 -22.81
C THR A 83 -20.42 -16.02 -22.22
N VAL A 84 -21.37 -16.22 -21.30
CA VAL A 84 -21.65 -17.53 -20.70
C VAL A 84 -23.13 -17.82 -20.70
N SER A 85 -23.51 -19.04 -21.08
CA SER A 85 -24.90 -19.50 -21.10
C SER A 85 -25.36 -19.97 -19.70
N LYS A 86 -26.69 -20.16 -19.52
CA LYS A 86 -27.28 -20.73 -18.29
C LYS A 86 -26.73 -22.13 -17.95
N LYS A 87 -26.16 -22.87 -18.93
CA LYS A 87 -25.54 -24.20 -18.76
C LYS A 87 -24.01 -24.15 -18.60
N GLY A 88 -23.41 -22.96 -18.44
CA GLY A 88 -21.96 -22.78 -18.22
C GLY A 88 -21.11 -22.88 -19.50
N LYS A 89 -21.72 -22.82 -20.70
CA LYS A 89 -20.99 -22.77 -21.99
C LYS A 89 -20.49 -21.35 -22.23
N VAL A 90 -19.19 -21.17 -22.22
CA VAL A 90 -18.50 -19.90 -22.47
C VAL A 90 -18.20 -19.79 -23.97
N THR A 91 -18.53 -18.64 -24.55
CA THR A 91 -18.19 -18.28 -25.94
C THR A 91 -17.19 -17.14 -25.90
N ALA A 92 -15.99 -17.36 -26.43
CA ALA A 92 -14.94 -16.36 -26.55
C ALA A 92 -15.25 -15.42 -27.73
N LYS A 93 -15.28 -14.09 -27.51
CA LYS A 93 -15.60 -13.09 -28.52
C LYS A 93 -14.38 -12.33 -29.02
N LYS A 94 -13.72 -11.60 -28.12
CA LYS A 94 -12.56 -10.75 -28.41
C LYS A 94 -11.41 -11.14 -27.45
N ALA A 95 -10.17 -10.99 -27.90
CA ALA A 95 -8.99 -11.22 -27.06
C ALA A 95 -9.08 -10.38 -25.76
N GLY A 96 -8.65 -10.96 -24.64
CA GLY A 96 -8.73 -10.34 -23.33
C GLY A 96 -9.10 -11.32 -22.22
N LYS A 97 -9.22 -10.84 -21.00
CA LYS A 97 -9.60 -11.64 -19.82
C LYS A 97 -11.02 -11.30 -19.36
N ALA A 98 -11.79 -12.33 -19.00
CA ALA A 98 -13.13 -12.18 -18.39
C ALA A 98 -13.30 -13.15 -17.24
N THR A 99 -13.86 -12.69 -16.12
CA THR A 99 -14.19 -13.57 -15.00
C THR A 99 -15.61 -14.10 -15.13
N ILE A 100 -15.73 -15.42 -15.25
CA ILE A 100 -17.02 -16.11 -15.20
C ILE A 100 -17.34 -16.49 -13.76
N LYS A 101 -18.46 -16.01 -13.23
CA LYS A 101 -18.94 -16.32 -11.88
C LYS A 101 -20.19 -17.22 -11.97
N VAL A 102 -20.31 -18.20 -11.08
CA VAL A 102 -21.54 -18.98 -10.92
C VAL A 102 -22.00 -18.97 -9.46
N LYS A 103 -23.19 -18.47 -9.20
CA LYS A 103 -23.87 -18.59 -7.90
C LYS A 103 -24.68 -19.88 -7.89
N VAL A 104 -24.34 -20.80 -6.96
CA VAL A 104 -24.94 -22.15 -6.87
C VAL A 104 -25.72 -22.26 -5.58
N LYS A 105 -27.00 -22.67 -5.66
CA LYS A 105 -27.79 -23.14 -4.50
C LYS A 105 -27.78 -24.67 -4.51
N TYR A 106 -27.39 -25.30 -3.41
CA TYR A 106 -27.25 -26.75 -3.33
C TYR A 106 -27.64 -27.31 -1.96
N ILE A 107 -27.93 -28.62 -1.92
CA ILE A 107 -28.19 -29.37 -0.70
C ILE A 107 -27.05 -30.39 -0.52
N ALA A 108 -26.43 -30.43 0.65
CA ALA A 108 -25.40 -31.40 1.00
C ALA A 108 -26.03 -32.78 1.28
N LYS A 109 -25.27 -33.86 1.09
CA LYS A 109 -25.70 -35.19 1.54
C LYS A 109 -25.94 -35.17 3.06
N GLY A 110 -27.02 -35.80 3.52
CA GLY A 110 -27.38 -35.82 4.94
C GLY A 110 -28.02 -34.51 5.46
N SER A 111 -28.35 -33.54 4.61
CA SER A 111 -28.96 -32.28 5.00
C SER A 111 -30.21 -31.97 4.20
N LYS A 112 -31.21 -31.32 4.83
CA LYS A 112 -32.38 -30.75 4.14
C LYS A 112 -32.19 -29.26 3.84
N LYS A 113 -31.19 -28.58 4.45
CA LYS A 113 -30.96 -27.13 4.33
C LYS A 113 -30.29 -26.79 2.99
N VAL A 114 -30.77 -25.71 2.35
CA VAL A 114 -30.19 -25.15 1.10
C VAL A 114 -29.01 -24.28 1.46
N LYS A 115 -27.81 -24.59 0.93
CA LYS A 115 -26.60 -23.78 1.04
C LYS A 115 -26.34 -23.03 -0.26
N LYS A 116 -25.70 -21.86 -0.16
CA LYS A 116 -25.28 -21.04 -1.30
C LYS A 116 -23.77 -21.04 -1.41
N LYS A 117 -23.23 -21.09 -2.64
CA LYS A 117 -21.77 -20.93 -2.90
C LYS A 117 -21.57 -20.22 -4.23
N THR A 118 -20.59 -19.29 -4.26
CA THR A 118 -20.15 -18.63 -5.49
C THR A 118 -18.80 -19.21 -5.90
N LEU A 119 -18.66 -19.59 -7.18
CA LEU A 119 -17.40 -20.06 -7.76
C LEU A 119 -17.03 -19.13 -8.91
N LYS A 120 -15.74 -18.97 -9.15
CA LYS A 120 -15.17 -18.08 -10.18
C LYS A 120 -14.23 -18.87 -11.09
N CYS A 121 -14.17 -18.47 -12.37
CA CYS A 121 -13.21 -18.95 -13.36
C CYS A 121 -12.73 -17.77 -14.20
N THR A 122 -11.43 -17.54 -14.27
CA THR A 122 -10.86 -16.56 -15.20
C THR A 122 -10.74 -17.21 -16.59
N VAL A 123 -11.33 -16.58 -17.58
CA VAL A 123 -11.25 -17.00 -18.99
C VAL A 123 -10.37 -16.01 -19.73
N THR A 124 -9.23 -16.49 -20.26
CA THR A 124 -8.35 -15.72 -21.13
C THR A 124 -8.66 -16.08 -22.57
N VAL A 125 -9.06 -15.10 -23.35
CA VAL A 125 -9.33 -15.26 -24.78
C VAL A 125 -8.11 -14.80 -25.57
N LYS A 126 -7.49 -15.70 -26.34
CA LYS A 126 -6.37 -15.40 -27.24
C LYS A 126 -6.89 -14.91 -28.59
N LYS A 127 -6.12 -14.06 -29.29
CA LYS A 127 -6.43 -13.59 -30.65
C LYS A 127 -6.42 -14.80 -31.62
N LYS A 128 -7.30 -14.83 -32.62
CA LYS A 128 -7.28 -15.83 -33.70
C LYS A 128 -6.07 -15.50 -34.57
N ALA A 129 -5.21 -16.48 -34.82
CA ALA A 129 -4.10 -16.31 -35.76
C ALA A 129 -4.67 -16.01 -37.16
N THR A 130 -4.17 -14.97 -37.78
CA THR A 130 -4.44 -14.69 -39.19
C THR A 130 -3.56 -15.63 -40.05
N PRO A 131 -4.09 -16.32 -41.06
CA PRO A 131 -3.25 -17.10 -41.96
C PRO A 131 -2.26 -16.17 -42.65
N ALA A 132 -1.00 -16.62 -42.77
CA ALA A 132 0.00 -15.94 -43.58
C ALA A 132 -0.43 -15.94 -45.07
N PRO A 133 -0.18 -14.86 -45.84
CA PRO A 133 -0.44 -14.85 -47.28
C PRO A 133 0.43 -15.90 -47.97
N ALA A 134 -0.18 -16.64 -48.89
CA ALA A 134 0.52 -17.60 -49.72
C ALA A 134 1.52 -16.89 -50.65
N ASN A 135 2.76 -17.39 -50.67
CA ASN A 135 3.81 -16.96 -51.61
C ASN A 135 3.37 -17.21 -53.03
N VAL A 136 3.19 -16.15 -53.80
CA VAL A 136 3.13 -16.22 -55.26
C VAL A 136 4.55 -16.06 -55.78
N ALA A 137 5.07 -17.11 -56.38
CA ALA A 137 6.35 -17.11 -57.07
C ALA A 137 6.23 -16.36 -58.41
N THR A 138 6.97 -15.28 -58.60
CA THR A 138 7.20 -14.67 -59.91
C THR A 138 8.68 -14.74 -60.30
N LYS A 139 8.88 -15.12 -61.57
CA LYS A 139 10.13 -15.41 -62.24
C LYS A 139 11.06 -14.17 -62.32
N LYS A 140 12.37 -14.49 -62.26
CA LYS A 140 13.51 -13.61 -62.43
C LYS A 140 13.68 -13.21 -63.87
N PRO A 141 14.12 -12.00 -64.24
CA PRO A 141 15.04 -11.70 -65.33
C PRO A 141 16.43 -11.26 -64.80
N ALA A 142 17.41 -11.47 -65.69
CA ALA A 142 18.83 -11.51 -65.41
C ALA A 142 19.52 -10.14 -65.43
N THR A 143 20.57 -10.08 -64.57
CA THR A 143 21.85 -9.35 -64.60
C THR A 143 21.97 -7.96 -65.21
N THR A 144 22.33 -6.98 -64.39
CA THR A 144 23.46 -6.06 -64.62
C THR A 144 24.03 -5.63 -63.27
N THR A 145 25.35 -5.76 -63.15
CA THR A 145 26.11 -5.33 -61.98
C THR A 145 26.40 -3.83 -62.07
N PRO A 146 26.23 -3.05 -61.03
CA PRO A 146 27.18 -1.99 -60.68
C PRO A 146 27.46 -1.88 -59.20
N ALA A 147 28.72 -1.59 -58.93
CA ALA A 147 29.32 -0.86 -57.80
C ALA A 147 28.81 -1.12 -56.37
N THR A 148 29.72 -1.65 -55.59
CA THR A 148 29.76 -1.78 -54.16
C THR A 148 29.51 -0.42 -53.45
N THR A 149 28.34 -0.26 -52.87
CA THR A 149 28.10 0.69 -51.79
C THR A 149 27.87 -0.08 -50.52
N THR A 150 28.70 0.19 -49.50
CA THR A 150 28.57 -0.35 -48.16
C THR A 150 27.16 -0.01 -47.61
N PRO A 151 26.39 -1.00 -47.12
CA PRO A 151 25.09 -0.72 -46.55
C PRO A 151 25.27 0.04 -45.24
N ALA A 152 24.52 1.14 -45.08
CA ALA A 152 24.37 1.79 -43.81
C ALA A 152 23.83 0.80 -42.75
N PRO A 153 24.26 0.86 -41.50
CA PRO A 153 23.81 -0.08 -40.47
C PRO A 153 22.28 0.00 -40.33
N THR A 154 21.64 -1.12 -40.49
CA THR A 154 20.19 -1.27 -40.24
C THR A 154 19.90 -0.81 -38.81
N PRO A 155 18.90 0.05 -38.57
CA PRO A 155 18.54 0.43 -37.21
C PRO A 155 18.24 -0.84 -36.42
N LYS A 156 18.94 -1.01 -35.30
CA LYS A 156 18.71 -2.10 -34.36
C LYS A 156 17.29 -1.94 -33.82
N VAL A 157 16.36 -2.76 -34.30
CA VAL A 157 14.99 -2.78 -33.75
C VAL A 157 15.10 -3.20 -32.32
N THR A 158 14.88 -2.27 -31.41
CA THR A 158 14.77 -2.57 -29.98
C THR A 158 13.54 -3.46 -29.81
N PRO A 159 13.65 -4.65 -29.23
CA PRO A 159 12.48 -5.50 -29.01
C PRO A 159 11.45 -4.73 -28.17
N THR A 160 10.21 -4.72 -28.62
CA THR A 160 9.11 -4.18 -27.80
C THR A 160 9.02 -5.00 -26.52
N PRO A 161 9.05 -4.35 -25.33
CA PRO A 161 8.97 -5.08 -24.07
C PRO A 161 7.71 -5.94 -24.01
N ASN A 162 7.84 -7.15 -23.44
CA ASN A 162 6.68 -8.00 -23.18
C ASN A 162 5.76 -7.30 -22.17
N PRO A 163 4.47 -7.05 -22.48
CA PRO A 163 3.56 -6.37 -21.55
C PRO A 163 3.39 -7.07 -20.19
N GLU A 164 3.53 -8.41 -20.15
CA GLU A 164 3.46 -9.20 -18.92
C GLU A 164 4.81 -9.24 -18.16
N ALA A 165 5.89 -8.70 -18.72
CA ALA A 165 7.20 -8.70 -18.08
C ALA A 165 7.21 -7.77 -16.88
N VAL A 166 7.66 -8.28 -15.74
CA VAL A 166 7.81 -7.50 -14.50
C VAL A 166 8.98 -6.55 -14.64
N ILE A 167 8.80 -5.32 -14.16
CA ILE A 167 9.83 -4.28 -14.15
C ILE A 167 10.59 -4.36 -12.84
N TYR A 168 11.85 -4.80 -12.87
CA TYR A 168 12.68 -4.95 -11.67
C TYR A 168 13.70 -3.84 -11.48
N GLY A 169 14.16 -3.25 -12.57
CA GLY A 169 15.22 -2.27 -12.54
C GLY A 169 14.77 -0.92 -11.97
N ARG A 170 15.56 -0.33 -11.08
CA ARG A 170 15.44 1.08 -10.76
C ARG A 170 15.65 1.90 -12.04
N PRO A 171 14.85 2.95 -12.30
CA PRO A 171 15.08 3.84 -13.42
C PRO A 171 16.45 4.51 -13.29
N SER A 172 17.13 4.78 -14.39
CA SER A 172 18.47 5.35 -14.41
C SER A 172 18.70 6.25 -15.62
N GLY A 173 19.69 7.15 -15.50
CA GLY A 173 20.10 8.03 -16.59
C GLY A 173 18.99 8.98 -17.02
N ASN A 174 18.82 9.15 -18.34
CA ASN A 174 17.85 10.08 -18.93
C ASN A 174 16.39 9.66 -18.75
N ASP A 175 16.12 8.45 -18.27
CA ASP A 175 14.75 8.00 -17.99
C ASP A 175 14.24 8.45 -16.61
N VAL A 176 15.11 8.97 -15.76
CA VAL A 176 14.74 9.47 -14.44
C VAL A 176 14.19 10.88 -14.54
N ILE A 177 12.96 11.10 -14.02
CA ILE A 177 12.42 12.45 -13.88
C ILE A 177 13.28 13.27 -12.93
N LYS A 178 13.36 14.59 -13.16
CA LYS A 178 14.13 15.51 -12.30
C LYS A 178 13.24 16.63 -11.80
N TYR A 179 13.33 16.88 -10.51
CA TYR A 179 12.80 18.06 -9.85
C TYR A 179 14.00 18.88 -9.32
N THR A 180 14.12 20.12 -9.73
CA THR A 180 15.16 21.04 -9.25
C THR A 180 14.48 22.23 -8.59
N ILE A 181 13.85 21.97 -7.46
CA ILE A 181 12.95 22.92 -6.81
C ILE A 181 13.48 23.22 -5.42
N ASP A 182 13.76 24.49 -5.16
CA ASP A 182 14.10 25.03 -3.84
C ASP A 182 13.42 26.40 -3.70
N ASP A 183 12.09 26.41 -3.50
CA ASP A 183 11.32 27.63 -3.32
C ASP A 183 11.31 28.03 -1.84
N LYS A 184 12.10 29.03 -1.50
CA LYS A 184 12.19 29.62 -0.15
C LYS A 184 11.55 30.99 -0.05
N SER A 185 10.65 31.33 -0.97
CA SER A 185 10.01 32.66 -1.01
C SER A 185 9.16 32.98 0.21
N ASN A 186 8.73 31.96 0.96
CA ASN A 186 8.03 32.13 2.22
C ASN A 186 8.96 32.40 3.41
N ILE A 187 10.28 32.22 3.26
CA ILE A 187 11.22 32.38 4.37
C ILE A 187 11.50 33.85 4.65
N GLY A 188 11.32 34.25 5.88
CA GLY A 188 11.58 35.58 6.39
C GLY A 188 12.19 35.55 7.79
N ASP A 189 12.04 36.65 8.52
CA ASP A 189 12.53 36.77 9.89
C ASP A 189 11.83 35.79 10.83
N GLU A 190 12.60 35.20 11.73
CA GLU A 190 12.11 34.26 12.72
C GLU A 190 11.21 34.96 13.76
N LYS A 191 10.00 34.45 13.93
CA LYS A 191 9.00 34.90 14.90
C LYS A 191 8.66 33.78 15.88
N THR A 192 8.39 34.15 17.14
CA THR A 192 7.92 33.19 18.13
C THR A 192 6.40 33.10 18.07
N VAL A 193 5.89 31.88 17.88
CA VAL A 193 4.46 31.56 18.00
C VAL A 193 4.23 30.87 19.33
N THR A 194 3.32 31.40 20.15
CA THR A 194 2.94 30.85 21.45
C THR A 194 1.59 30.16 21.33
N PHE A 195 1.49 28.96 21.88
CA PHE A 195 0.31 28.10 21.86
C PHE A 195 -0.48 28.16 23.15
N THR A 196 -1.68 27.59 23.17
CA THR A 196 -2.59 27.65 24.32
C THR A 196 -2.07 26.95 25.57
N ASP A 197 -1.17 25.98 25.42
CA ASP A 197 -0.46 25.28 26.49
C ASP A 197 0.77 26.06 27.03
N GLY A 198 1.04 27.24 26.49
CA GLY A 198 2.21 28.07 26.82
C GLY A 198 3.50 27.63 26.09
N SER A 199 3.49 26.55 25.36
CA SER A 199 4.64 26.14 24.53
C SER A 199 4.87 27.14 23.39
N THR A 200 6.09 27.17 22.87
CA THR A 200 6.46 28.07 21.78
C THR A 200 7.15 27.31 20.67
N VAL A 201 6.93 27.74 19.42
CA VAL A 201 7.65 27.30 18.23
C VAL A 201 8.15 28.53 17.48
N LYS A 202 9.34 28.42 16.88
CA LYS A 202 9.88 29.42 15.99
C LYS A 202 9.33 29.22 14.59
N SER A 203 8.78 30.28 13.99
CA SER A 203 8.27 30.30 12.62
C SER A 203 9.10 31.26 11.78
N LYS A 204 9.51 30.81 10.60
CA LYS A 204 10.22 31.61 9.60
C LYS A 204 9.30 32.05 8.45
N ASP A 205 8.04 31.66 8.49
CA ASP A 205 7.09 32.02 7.42
C ASP A 205 6.81 33.54 7.43
N ASN A 206 6.97 34.18 6.28
CA ASN A 206 6.80 35.64 6.13
C ASN A 206 5.35 36.07 5.93
N GLY A 207 4.42 35.12 5.69
CA GLY A 207 3.01 35.37 5.47
C GLY A 207 2.66 35.95 4.09
N THR A 208 3.55 35.90 3.10
CA THR A 208 3.32 36.46 1.79
C THR A 208 2.49 35.54 0.90
N VAL A 209 1.47 36.07 0.25
CA VAL A 209 0.69 35.36 -0.79
C VAL A 209 0.93 36.03 -2.15
N ARG A 210 1.52 35.27 -3.06
CA ARG A 210 1.85 35.73 -4.44
C ARG A 210 0.62 35.63 -5.33
N LYS A 211 0.04 36.76 -5.64
CA LYS A 211 -1.23 36.82 -6.40
C LYS A 211 -1.06 36.40 -7.85
N GLU A 212 0.13 36.65 -8.43
CA GLU A 212 0.48 36.37 -9.81
C GLU A 212 0.64 34.91 -10.17
N LEU A 213 0.96 34.04 -9.18
CA LEU A 213 1.19 32.65 -9.46
C LEU A 213 -0.12 31.87 -9.62
N SER A 214 -0.22 31.13 -10.71
CA SER A 214 -1.31 30.18 -10.94
C SER A 214 -1.04 28.84 -10.25
N SER A 215 -2.04 27.95 -10.18
CA SER A 215 -1.88 26.59 -9.73
C SER A 215 -0.90 25.78 -10.61
N GLN A 216 -0.90 26.04 -11.94
CA GLN A 216 0.05 25.42 -12.87
C GLN A 216 1.48 25.91 -12.62
N ASP A 217 1.70 27.21 -12.35
CA ASP A 217 3.02 27.73 -11.98
C ASP A 217 3.57 27.06 -10.73
N LEU A 218 2.71 26.80 -9.72
CA LEU A 218 3.13 26.12 -8.52
C LEU A 218 3.46 24.65 -8.81
N ALA A 219 2.61 23.94 -9.54
CA ALA A 219 2.82 22.54 -9.87
C ALA A 219 4.10 22.30 -10.67
N ASP A 220 4.33 23.12 -11.70
CA ASP A 220 5.43 22.92 -12.66
C ASP A 220 6.80 23.30 -12.11
N SER A 221 6.85 24.30 -11.21
CA SER A 221 8.12 24.92 -10.87
C SER A 221 8.38 25.19 -9.38
N LYS A 222 7.43 24.83 -8.49
CA LYS A 222 7.53 25.22 -7.08
C LYS A 222 7.33 24.07 -6.10
N MET A 223 6.35 23.19 -6.34
CA MET A 223 5.93 22.18 -5.35
C MET A 223 6.74 20.88 -5.39
N GLY A 224 7.31 20.53 -6.57
CA GLY A 224 8.06 19.28 -6.73
C GLY A 224 7.24 18.03 -6.46
N MET A 225 7.82 17.07 -5.75
CA MET A 225 7.09 15.90 -5.23
C MET A 225 6.83 16.05 -3.73
N GLY A 226 5.83 15.34 -3.24
CA GLY A 226 5.44 15.38 -1.83
C GLY A 226 5.26 14.02 -1.17
N VAL A 227 5.05 14.09 0.15
CA VAL A 227 4.61 12.94 0.96
C VAL A 227 3.48 13.34 1.91
N ASN A 228 2.59 12.40 2.20
CA ASN A 228 1.62 12.55 3.27
C ASN A 228 2.28 12.28 4.63
N ILE A 229 1.81 12.96 5.66
CA ILE A 229 2.10 12.57 7.04
C ILE A 229 0.86 11.84 7.58
N GLY A 230 0.56 10.70 6.94
CA GLY A 230 -0.65 9.92 7.20
C GLY A 230 -0.61 9.12 8.49
N ASN A 231 -1.78 8.69 8.97
CA ASN A 231 -2.00 7.99 10.23
C ASN A 231 -1.48 8.75 11.46
N THR A 232 -1.62 10.08 11.45
CA THR A 232 -1.23 10.95 12.56
C THR A 232 -2.40 11.81 13.06
N LEU A 233 -2.58 13.01 12.51
CA LEU A 233 -3.61 13.95 12.98
C LEU A 233 -5.03 13.59 12.47
N GLU A 234 -5.15 12.73 11.48
CA GLU A 234 -6.41 12.12 11.05
C GLU A 234 -6.75 10.80 11.78
N ALA A 235 -5.81 10.29 12.60
CA ALA A 235 -6.04 9.08 13.36
C ALA A 235 -7.13 9.32 14.43
N VAL A 236 -8.06 8.37 14.56
CA VAL A 236 -9.18 8.44 15.49
C VAL A 236 -9.15 7.26 16.45
N GLN A 237 -9.52 7.49 17.70
CA GLN A 237 -9.59 6.43 18.69
C GLN A 237 -10.78 5.50 18.45
N GLY A 238 -10.60 4.24 18.78
CA GLY A 238 -11.67 3.26 18.72
C GLY A 238 -12.82 3.60 19.70
N ILE A 239 -14.03 3.17 19.37
CA ILE A 239 -15.26 3.47 20.10
C ILE A 239 -15.18 3.05 21.56
N SER A 240 -14.55 1.92 21.87
CA SER A 240 -14.39 1.47 23.25
C SER A 240 -13.54 2.45 24.08
N ALA A 241 -12.48 3.00 23.49
CA ALA A 241 -11.67 4.02 24.14
C ALA A 241 -12.45 5.33 24.33
N LYS A 242 -13.23 5.75 23.32
CA LYS A 242 -14.10 6.94 23.40
C LYS A 242 -15.19 6.80 24.46
N LYS A 243 -15.81 5.62 24.60
CA LYS A 243 -16.85 5.35 25.61
C LYS A 243 -16.30 5.32 27.05
N SER A 244 -15.01 5.01 27.23
CA SER A 244 -14.38 5.01 28.55
C SER A 244 -14.00 6.42 29.04
N MET A 245 -14.01 7.41 28.17
CA MET A 245 -13.74 8.80 28.45
C MET A 245 -15.04 9.61 28.42
N ALA A 246 -15.23 10.54 29.36
CA ALA A 246 -16.37 11.44 29.31
C ALA A 246 -16.33 12.28 28.03
N ALA A 247 -17.50 12.58 27.43
CA ALA A 247 -17.56 13.32 26.17
C ALA A 247 -16.83 14.68 26.21
N THR A 248 -16.85 15.36 27.38
CA THR A 248 -16.11 16.59 27.62
C THR A 248 -14.61 16.39 27.63
N ASP A 249 -14.13 15.26 28.15
CA ASP A 249 -12.70 14.94 28.23
C ASP A 249 -12.14 14.53 26.87
N TYR A 250 -12.95 13.84 26.06
CA TYR A 250 -12.58 13.42 24.71
C TYR A 250 -12.21 14.62 23.82
N ALA A 251 -13.03 15.66 23.77
CA ALA A 251 -12.79 16.83 22.92
C ALA A 251 -11.64 17.73 23.45
N THR A 252 -11.24 17.55 24.71
CA THR A 252 -10.15 18.29 25.33
C THR A 252 -8.90 17.44 25.54
N ALA A 253 -8.93 16.18 25.08
CA ALA A 253 -7.79 15.27 25.15
C ALA A 253 -6.56 15.85 24.44
N ASP A 254 -5.39 15.44 24.91
CA ASP A 254 -4.15 15.79 24.23
C ASP A 254 -4.12 15.17 22.83
N PRO A 255 -3.76 15.90 21.77
CA PRO A 255 -3.69 15.37 20.41
C PRO A 255 -2.82 14.12 20.25
N SER A 256 -1.77 13.94 21.06
CA SER A 256 -0.93 12.74 21.06
C SER A 256 -1.71 11.46 21.33
N TRP A 257 -2.82 11.55 22.06
CA TRP A 257 -3.70 10.42 22.31
C TRP A 257 -4.36 9.91 21.03
N PHE A 258 -4.68 10.79 20.08
CA PHE A 258 -5.21 10.40 18.76
C PHE A 258 -4.09 9.90 17.86
N VAL A 259 -2.97 10.61 17.78
CA VAL A 259 -1.82 10.24 16.95
C VAL A 259 -1.36 8.81 17.22
N SER A 260 -1.32 8.40 18.50
CA SER A 260 -0.92 7.04 18.88
C SER A 260 -1.93 5.96 18.54
N ALA A 261 -3.19 6.32 18.21
CA ALA A 261 -4.27 5.36 17.97
C ALA A 261 -4.01 4.39 16.81
N TRP A 262 -3.26 4.86 15.79
CA TRP A 262 -2.90 4.05 14.62
C TRP A 262 -1.39 3.75 14.56
N GLY A 263 -0.70 3.83 15.72
CA GLY A 263 0.67 3.37 15.88
C GLY A 263 1.75 4.34 15.42
N ASN A 264 1.41 5.62 15.22
CA ASN A 264 2.39 6.65 14.87
C ASN A 264 2.83 7.50 16.06
N VAL A 265 3.78 8.39 15.81
CA VAL A 265 4.36 9.35 16.75
C VAL A 265 4.03 10.77 16.32
N GLU A 266 4.17 11.72 17.25
CA GLU A 266 3.99 13.14 16.96
C GLU A 266 4.93 13.62 15.85
N ILE A 267 4.45 14.61 15.09
CA ILE A 267 5.22 15.26 14.03
C ILE A 267 6.26 16.17 14.68
N THR A 268 7.52 16.04 14.25
CA THR A 268 8.63 16.83 14.78
C THR A 268 9.33 17.65 13.69
N GLN A 269 9.97 18.77 14.08
CA GLN A 269 10.80 19.56 13.16
C GLN A 269 11.86 18.65 12.50
N LYS A 270 12.55 17.81 13.30
CA LYS A 270 13.56 16.88 12.78
C LYS A 270 13.04 15.96 11.68
N TYR A 271 11.80 15.49 11.79
CA TYR A 271 11.21 14.65 10.74
C TYR A 271 10.99 15.44 9.45
N LEU A 272 10.49 16.67 9.54
CA LEU A 272 10.30 17.55 8.37
C LEU A 272 11.67 17.94 7.76
N ASP A 273 12.68 18.22 8.57
CA ASP A 273 14.05 18.48 8.10
C ASP A 273 14.61 17.26 7.34
N THR A 274 14.33 16.05 7.83
CA THR A 274 14.71 14.81 7.15
C THR A 274 14.01 14.67 5.80
N LEU A 275 12.69 14.89 5.72
CA LEU A 275 11.98 14.89 4.44
C LEU A 275 12.59 15.88 3.45
N HIS A 276 12.84 17.10 3.90
CA HIS A 276 13.44 18.14 3.09
C HIS A 276 14.86 17.78 2.61
N SER A 277 15.65 17.09 3.43
CA SER A 277 17.00 16.65 3.06
C SER A 277 17.06 15.71 1.84
N TYR A 278 15.95 15.02 1.54
CA TYR A 278 15.77 14.21 0.32
C TYR A 278 15.15 15.02 -0.84
N GLY A 279 15.00 16.34 -0.68
CA GLY A 279 14.39 17.22 -1.67
C GLY A 279 12.88 17.10 -1.79
N ILE A 280 12.22 16.50 -0.80
CA ILE A 280 10.76 16.51 -0.71
C ILE A 280 10.32 17.91 -0.36
N ASN A 281 9.57 18.56 -1.26
CA ASN A 281 9.20 19.98 -1.16
C ASN A 281 7.72 20.22 -0.86
N THR A 282 6.90 19.17 -0.82
CA THR A 282 5.48 19.25 -0.47
C THR A 282 5.13 18.23 0.58
N VAL A 283 4.34 18.62 1.57
CA VAL A 283 3.75 17.70 2.55
C VAL A 283 2.24 17.86 2.61
N ARG A 284 1.52 16.77 2.71
CA ARG A 284 0.08 16.77 3.01
C ARG A 284 -0.12 16.24 4.42
N ILE A 285 -0.84 16.98 5.23
CA ILE A 285 -1.12 16.70 6.63
C ILE A 285 -2.61 16.41 6.75
N PRO A 286 -3.03 15.15 6.69
CA PRO A 286 -4.42 14.76 6.92
C PRO A 286 -4.86 15.09 8.35
N VAL A 287 -6.10 15.58 8.53
CA VAL A 287 -6.63 15.99 9.84
C VAL A 287 -8.06 15.50 10.03
N ALA A 288 -8.36 14.93 11.20
CA ALA A 288 -9.72 14.64 11.67
C ALA A 288 -10.16 15.69 12.70
N TRP A 289 -10.86 16.72 12.23
CA TRP A 289 -11.23 17.87 13.07
C TRP A 289 -12.24 17.53 14.17
N THR A 290 -13.05 16.46 13.96
CA THR A 290 -13.93 15.94 15.00
C THR A 290 -13.19 15.42 16.24
N ASN A 291 -11.88 15.19 16.16
CA ASN A 291 -11.08 14.90 17.36
C ASN A 291 -11.05 16.06 18.35
N GLY A 292 -11.22 17.29 17.88
CA GLY A 292 -11.33 18.48 18.70
C GLY A 292 -12.77 18.98 18.93
N ASP A 293 -13.78 18.33 18.36
CA ASP A 293 -15.19 18.75 18.47
C ASP A 293 -15.91 17.97 19.58
N LYS A 294 -16.62 18.69 20.44
CA LYS A 294 -17.45 18.10 21.51
C LYS A 294 -18.70 17.38 21.02
N ASP A 295 -19.03 17.53 19.72
CA ASP A 295 -20.23 16.97 19.11
C ASP A 295 -21.53 17.41 19.83
N ASP A 296 -21.51 18.64 20.38
CA ASP A 296 -22.63 19.27 21.08
C ASP A 296 -23.49 20.17 20.17
N GLY A 297 -23.22 20.14 18.86
CA GLY A 297 -23.84 20.98 17.83
C GLY A 297 -23.22 22.37 17.70
N SER A 298 -22.25 22.72 18.53
CA SER A 298 -21.49 23.97 18.38
C SER A 298 -20.51 23.89 17.22
N TYR A 299 -20.00 22.70 16.93
CA TYR A 299 -18.95 22.43 15.96
C TYR A 299 -17.69 23.28 16.18
N THR A 300 -17.35 23.49 17.45
CA THR A 300 -16.20 24.28 17.86
C THR A 300 -14.99 23.37 17.98
N ILE A 301 -13.95 23.63 17.18
CA ILE A 301 -12.69 22.89 17.22
C ILE A 301 -11.88 23.36 18.45
N ASN A 302 -11.46 22.41 19.27
CA ASN A 302 -10.64 22.67 20.43
C ASN A 302 -9.29 23.32 20.04
N ALA A 303 -8.86 24.31 20.81
CA ALA A 303 -7.64 25.04 20.56
C ALA A 303 -6.39 24.13 20.53
N LYS A 304 -6.30 23.07 21.36
CA LYS A 304 -5.18 22.11 21.33
C LYS A 304 -5.05 21.38 20.01
N MET A 305 -6.19 21.02 19.37
CA MET A 305 -6.17 20.38 18.05
C MET A 305 -5.68 21.34 16.98
N LEU A 306 -6.17 22.60 17.01
CA LEU A 306 -5.66 23.66 16.12
C LEU A 306 -4.17 23.91 16.34
N ASP A 307 -3.70 23.94 17.60
CA ASP A 307 -2.30 24.11 17.96
C ASP A 307 -1.42 22.97 17.43
N ALA A 308 -1.87 21.72 17.53
CA ALA A 308 -1.12 20.56 17.04
C ALA A 308 -0.94 20.61 15.51
N VAL A 309 -2.01 20.94 14.78
CA VAL A 309 -1.94 21.13 13.33
C VAL A 309 -1.03 22.29 12.96
N GLU A 310 -1.15 23.42 13.68
CA GLU A 310 -0.35 24.62 13.40
C GLU A 310 1.15 24.36 13.66
N LYS A 311 1.51 23.63 14.73
CA LYS A 311 2.90 23.22 14.97
C LYS A 311 3.47 22.45 13.77
N ALA A 312 2.73 21.47 13.27
CA ALA A 312 3.14 20.67 12.10
C ALA A 312 3.28 21.52 10.82
N VAL A 313 2.34 22.44 10.60
CA VAL A 313 2.41 23.41 9.49
C VAL A 313 3.67 24.27 9.59
N ILE A 314 3.96 24.85 10.76
CA ILE A 314 5.16 25.68 10.96
C ILE A 314 6.43 24.88 10.69
N TYR A 315 6.52 23.64 11.17
CA TYR A 315 7.71 22.80 10.95
C TYR A 315 8.01 22.59 9.46
N ALA A 316 7.00 22.42 8.64
CA ALA A 316 7.17 22.29 7.20
C ALA A 316 7.53 23.63 6.55
N LEU A 317 6.79 24.71 6.88
CA LEU A 317 7.03 26.05 6.35
C LEU A 317 8.43 26.58 6.68
N ASN A 318 9.01 26.18 7.83
CA ASN A 318 10.38 26.54 8.23
C ASN A 318 11.45 26.02 7.24
N ASN A 319 11.13 24.96 6.50
CA ASN A 319 11.99 24.40 5.45
C ASN A 319 11.68 24.95 4.04
N GLY A 320 10.71 25.85 3.91
CA GLY A 320 10.25 26.32 2.60
C GLY A 320 9.30 25.34 1.90
N MET A 321 8.85 24.30 2.58
CA MET A 321 7.97 23.29 1.97
C MET A 321 6.56 23.85 1.76
N TYR A 322 5.87 23.33 0.74
CA TYR A 322 4.43 23.51 0.57
C TYR A 322 3.68 22.57 1.50
N VAL A 323 2.61 23.05 2.09
CA VAL A 323 1.82 22.30 3.08
C VAL A 323 0.36 22.26 2.64
N ILE A 324 -0.22 21.07 2.63
CA ILE A 324 -1.64 20.86 2.38
C ILE A 324 -2.28 20.35 3.66
N ILE A 325 -3.32 21.01 4.15
CA ILE A 325 -4.17 20.54 5.25
C ILE A 325 -5.58 20.31 4.76
N ASN A 326 -6.26 19.28 5.26
CA ASN A 326 -7.60 18.92 4.81
C ASN A 326 -8.53 18.54 5.98
N ASP A 327 -9.75 18.14 5.63
CA ASP A 327 -10.66 17.38 6.47
C ASP A 327 -10.71 15.93 5.94
N HIS A 328 -10.13 14.98 6.71
CA HIS A 328 -9.79 13.66 6.23
C HIS A 328 -10.52 12.56 7.01
N TRP A 329 -11.33 11.75 6.35
CA TRP A 329 -12.11 10.64 6.95
C TRP A 329 -13.04 11.06 8.09
N ASP A 330 -12.54 11.71 8.99
CA ASP A 330 -13.08 12.48 10.10
C ASP A 330 -14.31 11.83 10.78
N ASN A 331 -14.14 10.60 11.29
CA ASN A 331 -15.19 9.81 11.90
C ASN A 331 -16.42 9.56 11.00
N GLN A 332 -16.30 9.71 9.69
CA GLN A 332 -17.34 9.43 8.69
C GLN A 332 -18.60 10.29 8.82
N TRP A 333 -18.50 11.48 9.41
CA TRP A 333 -19.68 12.38 9.54
C TRP A 333 -20.24 12.81 8.17
N TRP A 334 -19.47 12.68 7.09
CA TRP A 334 -19.83 13.01 5.71
C TRP A 334 -21.12 12.33 5.21
N GLY A 335 -21.48 11.19 5.78
CA GLY A 335 -22.76 10.53 5.52
C GLY A 335 -23.99 11.36 5.91
N GLN A 336 -23.82 12.44 6.71
CA GLN A 336 -24.89 13.37 7.06
C GLN A 336 -25.47 14.08 5.83
N PHE A 337 -24.67 14.40 4.82
CA PHE A 337 -25.14 15.04 3.59
C PHE A 337 -26.19 14.22 2.83
N GLY A 338 -26.09 12.89 2.87
CA GLY A 338 -27.07 11.99 2.28
C GLY A 338 -28.08 11.42 3.26
N ALA A 339 -28.12 11.91 4.49
CA ALA A 339 -28.87 11.34 5.61
C ALA A 339 -30.33 11.01 5.30
N CYS A 340 -30.78 9.88 5.83
CA CYS A 340 -32.15 9.41 5.72
C CYS A 340 -32.71 9.07 7.10
N LYS A 341 -34.06 9.13 7.20
CA LYS A 341 -34.84 8.57 8.30
C LYS A 341 -35.94 7.64 7.75
N ARG A 342 -36.57 6.87 8.61
CA ARG A 342 -37.76 6.09 8.23
C ARG A 342 -39.00 6.88 8.56
N ASP A 343 -39.92 6.93 7.60
CA ASP A 343 -41.26 7.49 7.81
C ASP A 343 -42.17 6.51 8.57
N GLU A 344 -43.42 6.91 8.82
CA GLU A 344 -44.46 6.12 9.50
C GLU A 344 -44.73 4.77 8.82
N ASN A 345 -44.54 4.70 7.50
CA ASN A 345 -44.67 3.50 6.70
C ASN A 345 -43.36 2.69 6.59
N ASN A 346 -42.37 2.97 7.43
CA ASN A 346 -41.06 2.35 7.40
C ASN A 346 -40.29 2.56 6.09
N LYS A 347 -40.68 3.53 5.26
CA LYS A 347 -40.01 3.90 4.02
C LYS A 347 -38.84 4.84 4.31
N LYS A 348 -37.76 4.64 3.56
CA LYS A 348 -36.58 5.49 3.64
C LYS A 348 -36.82 6.84 2.96
N VAL A 349 -36.79 7.92 3.72
CA VAL A 349 -36.97 9.30 3.27
C VAL A 349 -35.78 10.15 3.72
N ALA A 350 -35.55 11.29 3.06
CA ALA A 350 -34.50 12.21 3.45
C ALA A 350 -34.68 12.71 4.90
N ASN A 351 -33.58 12.85 5.63
CA ASN A 351 -33.56 13.52 6.93
C ASN A 351 -32.97 14.93 6.73
N GLU A 352 -33.85 15.86 6.39
CA GLU A 352 -33.43 17.21 6.01
C GLU A 352 -32.79 17.97 7.20
N GLU A 353 -33.17 17.66 8.41
CA GLU A 353 -32.57 18.24 9.62
C GLU A 353 -31.08 17.87 9.76
N VAL A 354 -30.77 16.57 9.65
CA VAL A 354 -29.38 16.09 9.71
C VAL A 354 -28.56 16.57 8.51
N ARG A 355 -29.19 16.64 7.32
CA ARG A 355 -28.54 17.20 6.13
C ARG A 355 -28.19 18.68 6.31
N ALA A 356 -29.09 19.46 6.91
CA ALA A 356 -28.83 20.87 7.22
C ALA A 356 -27.68 21.03 8.24
N GLN A 357 -27.61 20.16 9.24
CA GLN A 357 -26.51 20.14 10.20
C GLN A 357 -25.15 19.87 9.53
N ALA A 358 -25.09 19.03 8.49
CA ALA A 358 -23.86 18.77 7.74
C ALA A 358 -23.28 20.08 7.13
N TRP A 359 -24.13 20.92 6.55
CA TRP A 359 -23.73 22.21 5.99
C TRP A 359 -23.21 23.16 7.07
N VAL A 360 -23.89 23.23 8.21
CA VAL A 360 -23.47 24.06 9.36
C VAL A 360 -22.12 23.59 9.90
N ARG A 361 -21.93 22.28 10.08
CA ARG A 361 -20.66 21.69 10.52
C ARG A 361 -19.53 22.06 9.55
N TYR A 362 -19.73 21.81 8.27
CA TYR A 362 -18.73 22.07 7.24
C TYR A 362 -18.29 23.54 7.20
N GLU A 363 -19.27 24.47 7.19
CA GLU A 363 -19.01 25.90 7.19
C GLU A 363 -18.27 26.34 8.45
N LYS A 364 -18.69 25.88 9.63
CA LYS A 364 -18.02 26.23 10.90
C LYS A 364 -16.60 25.70 11.00
N TYR A 365 -16.36 24.47 10.57
CA TYR A 365 -15.00 23.93 10.55
C TYR A 365 -14.09 24.75 9.66
N TRP A 366 -14.47 24.95 8.42
CA TRP A 366 -13.63 25.68 7.49
C TRP A 366 -13.48 27.17 7.81
N THR A 367 -14.46 27.81 8.44
CA THR A 367 -14.32 29.18 8.95
C THR A 367 -13.23 29.24 10.02
N GLN A 368 -13.27 28.38 11.03
CA GLN A 368 -12.27 28.34 12.12
C GLN A 368 -10.87 28.03 11.61
N ILE A 369 -10.76 27.06 10.70
CA ILE A 369 -9.49 26.68 10.05
C ILE A 369 -8.97 27.88 9.25
N ALA A 370 -9.79 28.44 8.38
CA ALA A 370 -9.39 29.56 7.53
C ALA A 370 -8.93 30.78 8.35
N GLU A 371 -9.63 31.14 9.42
CA GLU A 371 -9.27 32.23 10.30
C GLU A 371 -7.96 31.97 11.04
N ARG A 372 -7.79 30.75 11.61
CA ARG A 372 -6.57 30.37 12.34
C ARG A 372 -5.33 30.44 11.46
N PHE A 373 -5.42 29.99 10.23
CA PHE A 373 -4.29 29.85 9.32
C PHE A 373 -4.16 30.99 8.30
N ASN A 374 -4.99 32.02 8.37
CA ASN A 374 -4.99 33.15 7.41
C ASN A 374 -3.62 33.84 7.30
N LYS A 375 -2.89 33.93 8.40
CA LYS A 375 -1.61 34.63 8.51
C LYS A 375 -0.44 34.02 7.74
N TYR A 376 -0.55 32.75 7.32
CA TYR A 376 0.53 32.03 6.64
C TYR A 376 0.57 32.35 5.14
N SER A 377 1.75 32.14 4.54
CA SER A 377 2.03 32.38 3.12
C SER A 377 1.23 31.47 2.18
N ASP A 378 1.43 31.66 0.86
CA ASP A 378 0.86 30.80 -0.18
C ASP A 378 1.49 29.40 -0.28
N HIS A 379 2.51 29.13 0.55
CA HIS A 379 3.00 27.77 0.74
C HIS A 379 2.00 26.89 1.53
N LEU A 380 1.00 27.47 2.19
CA LEU A 380 -0.09 26.73 2.81
C LEU A 380 -1.30 26.67 1.87
N ILE A 381 -1.78 25.48 1.57
CA ILE A 381 -2.92 25.16 0.71
C ILE A 381 -3.98 24.46 1.54
N PHE A 382 -5.26 24.78 1.35
CA PHE A 382 -6.38 24.08 1.98
C PHE A 382 -7.03 23.12 1.00
N GLU A 383 -7.34 21.90 1.45
CA GLU A 383 -8.06 20.88 0.69
C GLU A 383 -9.43 20.60 1.34
N GLY A 384 -10.51 20.77 0.58
CA GLY A 384 -11.89 20.82 1.11
C GLY A 384 -12.39 19.51 1.73
N ALA A 385 -11.88 18.37 1.34
CA ALA A 385 -12.17 17.04 1.85
C ALA A 385 -11.15 16.03 1.29
N ASN A 386 -11.21 14.78 1.72
CA ASN A 386 -10.43 13.68 1.17
C ASN A 386 -11.24 12.88 0.12
N GLU A 387 -11.45 11.56 0.32
CA GLU A 387 -12.19 10.64 -0.56
C GLU A 387 -13.70 10.62 -0.31
N GLU A 388 -14.20 11.45 0.57
CA GLU A 388 -15.59 11.41 1.05
C GLU A 388 -16.58 11.97 0.04
N LEU A 389 -16.14 12.92 -0.79
CA LEU A 389 -17.03 13.56 -1.75
C LEU A 389 -17.39 12.64 -2.92
N GLY A 390 -18.58 12.04 -2.83
CA GLY A 390 -19.10 11.12 -3.82
C GLY A 390 -19.93 10.00 -3.23
N ASP A 391 -19.46 8.77 -3.34
CA ASP A 391 -20.25 7.61 -2.89
C ASP A 391 -20.41 7.55 -1.37
N ARG A 392 -19.46 8.08 -0.60
CA ARG A 392 -19.49 8.12 0.86
C ARG A 392 -20.49 9.10 1.44
N LEU A 393 -21.00 10.06 0.67
CA LEU A 393 -22.13 10.90 1.09
C LEU A 393 -23.40 10.08 1.39
N ASN A 394 -23.41 8.81 1.04
CA ASN A 394 -24.46 7.84 1.38
C ASN A 394 -24.05 6.85 2.48
N ASP A 395 -22.94 7.08 3.15
CA ASP A 395 -22.50 6.17 4.21
C ASP A 395 -23.52 6.13 5.35
N SER A 396 -23.50 5.03 6.08
CA SER A 396 -24.47 4.81 7.15
C SER A 396 -24.09 5.62 8.38
N ILE A 397 -25.07 6.40 8.85
CA ILE A 397 -25.02 7.14 10.10
C ILE A 397 -26.25 6.81 10.95
N TYR A 398 -26.23 7.15 12.22
CA TYR A 398 -27.46 7.17 13.02
C TYR A 398 -28.40 8.29 12.57
N SER A 399 -29.67 8.17 12.95
CA SER A 399 -30.69 9.19 12.65
C SER A 399 -30.38 10.57 13.23
N ASN A 400 -29.54 10.63 14.27
CA ASN A 400 -29.06 11.86 14.90
C ASN A 400 -27.77 12.42 14.28
N GLY A 401 -27.22 11.80 13.23
CA GLY A 401 -26.04 12.27 12.52
C GLY A 401 -24.71 11.69 12.97
N TYR A 402 -24.68 10.83 13.99
CA TYR A 402 -23.43 10.19 14.42
C TYR A 402 -22.99 9.07 13.47
N ALA A 403 -21.70 8.90 13.32
CA ALA A 403 -21.12 7.78 12.59
C ALA A 403 -21.47 6.44 13.25
N VAL A 404 -21.72 5.43 12.41
CA VAL A 404 -22.11 4.09 12.84
C VAL A 404 -20.91 3.17 12.84
N THR A 405 -20.78 2.38 13.88
CA THR A 405 -19.78 1.33 13.98
C THR A 405 -20.20 0.06 13.27
N ASP A 406 -19.25 -0.82 12.97
CA ASP A 406 -19.51 -2.07 12.24
C ASP A 406 -20.49 -3.02 12.95
N ASP A 407 -20.50 -3.02 14.28
CA ASP A 407 -21.41 -3.78 15.14
C ASP A 407 -22.82 -3.15 15.27
N GLN A 408 -23.02 -1.94 14.78
CA GLN A 408 -24.28 -1.18 14.87
C GLN A 408 -24.97 -1.00 13.51
N LYS A 409 -24.51 -1.65 12.46
CA LYS A 409 -25.02 -1.48 11.09
C LYS A 409 -26.52 -1.80 10.90
N ASP A 410 -27.05 -2.70 11.68
CA ASP A 410 -28.45 -3.11 11.54
C ASP A 410 -29.44 -2.03 12.02
N VAL A 411 -29.01 -1.06 12.82
CA VAL A 411 -29.81 0.07 13.31
C VAL A 411 -29.56 1.37 12.57
N SER A 412 -28.57 1.40 11.71
CA SER A 412 -28.15 2.59 10.94
C SER A 412 -28.88 2.70 9.61
N ILE A 413 -28.95 3.91 9.10
CA ILE A 413 -29.62 4.21 7.84
C ILE A 413 -28.62 4.89 6.90
N GLY A 414 -28.12 4.15 5.89
CA GLY A 414 -27.33 4.78 4.83
C GLY A 414 -28.14 5.79 4.00
N GLY A 415 -27.48 6.74 3.39
CA GLY A 415 -28.06 7.78 2.53
C GLY A 415 -28.81 7.24 1.31
N ASN A 416 -29.49 8.10 0.56
CA ASN A 416 -30.29 7.75 -0.61
C ASN A 416 -30.04 8.65 -1.84
N LEU A 417 -28.96 9.41 -1.85
CA LEU A 417 -28.59 10.21 -3.02
C LEU A 417 -28.34 9.30 -4.23
N LYS A 418 -28.97 9.60 -5.35
CA LYS A 418 -28.69 8.97 -6.64
C LYS A 418 -27.38 9.50 -7.20
N THR A 419 -26.82 8.86 -8.23
CA THR A 419 -25.52 9.27 -8.82
C THR A 419 -25.53 10.74 -9.25
N ALA A 420 -26.55 11.20 -9.95
CA ALA A 420 -26.65 12.61 -10.36
C ALA A 420 -26.72 13.57 -9.15
N ASP A 421 -27.50 13.19 -8.11
CA ASP A 421 -27.62 13.99 -6.89
C ASP A 421 -26.30 14.05 -6.13
N LYS A 422 -25.49 12.97 -6.17
CA LYS A 422 -24.15 12.96 -5.58
C LYS A 422 -23.20 13.92 -6.29
N TYR A 423 -23.14 13.91 -7.63
CA TYR A 423 -22.33 14.86 -8.38
C TYR A 423 -22.72 16.32 -8.10
N LYS A 424 -24.03 16.58 -8.04
CA LYS A 424 -24.54 17.91 -7.68
C LYS A 424 -24.10 18.30 -6.26
N MET A 425 -24.25 17.39 -5.29
CA MET A 425 -23.85 17.63 -3.91
C MET A 425 -22.34 17.87 -3.79
N VAL A 426 -21.50 17.11 -4.51
CA VAL A 426 -20.05 17.30 -4.57
C VAL A 426 -19.73 18.72 -5.09
N HIS A 427 -20.37 19.16 -6.16
CA HIS A 427 -20.20 20.53 -6.66
C HIS A 427 -20.62 21.58 -5.62
N GLU A 428 -21.75 21.40 -4.95
CA GLU A 428 -22.27 22.32 -3.94
C GLU A 428 -21.35 22.40 -2.72
N ILE A 429 -20.78 21.26 -2.26
CA ILE A 429 -19.81 21.23 -1.15
C ILE A 429 -18.51 21.93 -1.56
N ASN A 430 -17.99 21.65 -2.76
CA ASN A 430 -16.78 22.30 -3.27
C ASN A 430 -16.98 23.82 -3.45
N GLN A 431 -18.16 24.25 -3.92
CA GLN A 431 -18.48 25.69 -4.00
C GLN A 431 -18.54 26.34 -2.62
N LYS A 432 -19.23 25.69 -1.65
CA LYS A 432 -19.29 26.17 -0.26
C LYS A 432 -17.88 26.32 0.33
N PHE A 433 -16.96 25.37 0.04
CA PHE A 433 -15.58 25.45 0.48
C PHE A 433 -14.89 26.72 -0.02
N VAL A 434 -14.95 26.97 -1.32
CA VAL A 434 -14.35 28.18 -1.92
C VAL A 434 -14.96 29.43 -1.30
N ASP A 435 -16.29 29.49 -1.22
CA ASP A 435 -17.01 30.66 -0.70
C ASP A 435 -16.62 30.98 0.74
N VAL A 436 -16.59 29.97 1.62
CA VAL A 436 -16.21 30.13 3.03
C VAL A 436 -14.78 30.63 3.18
N ILE A 437 -13.83 30.02 2.47
CA ILE A 437 -12.43 30.43 2.55
C ILE A 437 -12.26 31.87 2.06
N ARG A 438 -12.85 32.21 0.91
CA ARG A 438 -12.74 33.56 0.32
C ARG A 438 -13.38 34.65 1.21
N ALA A 439 -14.49 34.32 1.89
CA ALA A 439 -15.19 35.22 2.79
C ALA A 439 -14.35 35.62 4.03
N THR A 440 -13.38 34.82 4.45
CA THR A 440 -12.47 35.17 5.55
C THR A 440 -11.45 36.25 5.19
N GLY A 441 -11.29 36.59 3.89
CA GLY A 441 -10.44 37.68 3.41
C GLY A 441 -8.93 37.47 3.73
N GLY A 442 -8.19 38.56 3.79
CA GLY A 442 -6.75 38.54 4.07
C GLY A 442 -5.99 37.68 3.04
N ASN A 443 -5.07 36.83 3.50
CA ASN A 443 -4.32 35.92 2.65
C ASN A 443 -5.23 34.88 1.96
N ASN A 444 -6.34 34.53 2.57
CA ASN A 444 -7.28 33.54 2.04
C ASN A 444 -8.02 34.03 0.80
N ALA A 445 -8.08 35.35 0.56
CA ALA A 445 -8.65 35.89 -0.66
C ALA A 445 -7.92 35.43 -1.94
N ASN A 446 -6.61 35.13 -1.82
CA ASN A 446 -5.77 34.69 -2.97
C ASN A 446 -5.02 33.39 -2.71
N ARG A 447 -5.30 32.69 -1.61
CA ARG A 447 -4.70 31.38 -1.27
C ARG A 447 -5.11 30.35 -2.31
N HIS A 448 -4.17 29.49 -2.70
CA HIS A 448 -4.49 28.32 -3.52
C HIS A 448 -5.36 27.33 -2.73
N LEU A 449 -6.33 26.74 -3.41
CA LEU A 449 -7.26 25.75 -2.84
C LEU A 449 -7.21 24.46 -3.64
N LEU A 450 -7.28 23.35 -2.95
CA LEU A 450 -7.32 22.01 -3.54
C LEU A 450 -8.76 21.47 -3.46
N ILE A 451 -9.35 21.25 -4.62
CA ILE A 451 -10.75 20.88 -4.80
C ILE A 451 -10.85 19.37 -4.98
N PRO A 452 -11.47 18.65 -4.03
CA PRO A 452 -11.63 17.20 -4.13
C PRO A 452 -12.41 16.77 -5.37
N GLY A 453 -11.84 15.84 -6.14
CA GLY A 453 -12.55 15.15 -7.20
C GLY A 453 -13.63 14.19 -6.65
N TYR A 454 -14.50 13.70 -7.53
CA TYR A 454 -15.51 12.70 -7.11
C TYR A 454 -14.83 11.41 -6.62
N ASN A 455 -14.89 11.10 -5.33
CA ASN A 455 -14.14 10.05 -4.63
C ASN A 455 -12.61 10.15 -4.87
N THR A 456 -12.10 11.28 -5.29
CA THR A 456 -10.71 11.47 -5.80
C THR A 456 -10.30 10.47 -6.90
N ASP A 457 -11.28 9.84 -7.54
CA ASP A 457 -11.10 8.84 -8.60
C ASP A 457 -10.90 9.52 -9.96
N PHE A 458 -9.87 9.11 -10.71
CA PHE A 458 -9.51 9.69 -12.00
C PHE A 458 -10.62 9.68 -13.04
N GLU A 459 -11.29 8.50 -13.20
CA GLU A 459 -12.34 8.35 -14.22
C GLU A 459 -13.64 9.05 -13.81
N LYS A 460 -14.00 9.01 -12.53
CA LYS A 460 -15.20 9.67 -12.03
C LYS A 460 -15.06 11.19 -11.96
N THR A 461 -13.87 11.69 -11.65
CA THR A 461 -13.57 13.13 -11.67
C THR A 461 -13.56 13.67 -13.10
N ALA A 462 -13.07 12.88 -14.06
CA ALA A 462 -13.09 13.25 -15.48
C ALA A 462 -14.49 13.14 -16.15
N ASP A 463 -15.48 12.50 -15.50
CA ASP A 463 -16.86 12.44 -16.00
C ASP A 463 -17.43 13.86 -16.14
N GLU A 464 -18.15 14.14 -17.24
CA GLU A 464 -18.74 15.45 -17.54
C GLU A 464 -19.69 15.98 -16.44
N LYS A 465 -20.21 15.11 -15.59
CA LYS A 465 -21.04 15.46 -14.43
C LYS A 465 -20.26 16.12 -13.29
N TYR A 466 -18.92 15.94 -13.26
CA TYR A 466 -18.10 16.62 -12.28
C TYR A 466 -17.81 18.06 -12.77
N ILE A 467 -18.22 19.03 -11.97
CA ILE A 467 -18.11 20.46 -12.28
C ILE A 467 -17.24 21.10 -11.20
N MET A 468 -16.20 21.81 -11.62
CA MET A 468 -15.37 22.63 -10.72
C MET A 468 -16.19 23.78 -10.14
N PRO A 469 -15.91 24.19 -8.89
CA PRO A 469 -16.51 25.42 -8.35
C PRO A 469 -15.98 26.64 -9.09
N THR A 470 -16.74 27.73 -9.01
CA THR A 470 -16.27 29.04 -9.41
C THR A 470 -15.47 29.69 -8.29
N ASP A 471 -14.51 30.54 -8.66
CA ASP A 471 -13.77 31.37 -7.71
C ASP A 471 -14.11 32.85 -7.96
N ILE A 472 -13.64 33.78 -7.11
CA ILE A 472 -13.81 35.20 -7.31
C ILE A 472 -13.13 35.64 -8.61
N ALA A 473 -13.63 36.75 -9.20
CA ALA A 473 -13.22 37.16 -10.55
C ALA A 473 -11.71 37.41 -10.68
N GLU A 474 -11.07 37.95 -9.63
CA GLU A 474 -9.63 38.23 -9.61
C GLU A 474 -8.77 36.95 -9.60
N ASN A 475 -9.28 35.86 -9.02
CA ASN A 475 -8.57 34.58 -8.98
C ASN A 475 -8.88 33.70 -10.20
N GLY A 476 -10.10 33.80 -10.69
CA GLY A 476 -10.57 32.94 -11.77
C GLY A 476 -10.33 31.47 -11.48
N LYS A 477 -9.82 30.71 -12.46
CA LYS A 477 -9.46 29.31 -12.34
C LYS A 477 -8.04 29.10 -11.79
N THR A 478 -7.22 30.14 -11.73
CA THR A 478 -5.77 30.00 -11.53
C THR A 478 -5.37 29.65 -10.12
N LYS A 479 -6.26 29.82 -9.13
CA LYS A 479 -5.98 29.50 -7.71
C LYS A 479 -6.53 28.13 -7.27
N LEU A 480 -7.12 27.37 -8.16
CA LEU A 480 -7.70 26.07 -7.84
C LEU A 480 -6.88 24.92 -8.41
N PHE A 481 -6.64 23.92 -7.58
CA PHE A 481 -6.14 22.60 -7.95
C PHE A 481 -7.29 21.59 -7.92
N VAL A 482 -7.15 20.51 -8.66
CA VAL A 482 -8.03 19.33 -8.56
C VAL A 482 -7.31 18.22 -7.79
N SER A 483 -7.95 17.64 -6.76
CA SER A 483 -7.43 16.51 -6.01
C SER A 483 -7.89 15.20 -6.64
N VAL A 484 -6.94 14.29 -6.90
CA VAL A 484 -7.17 12.91 -7.32
C VAL A 484 -6.21 11.98 -6.60
N HIS A 485 -6.57 10.70 -6.46
CA HIS A 485 -5.73 9.69 -5.82
C HIS A 485 -5.39 8.57 -6.81
N TYR A 486 -4.19 7.99 -6.71
CA TYR A 486 -3.67 7.05 -7.67
C TYR A 486 -2.98 5.83 -7.04
N TYR A 487 -3.64 4.67 -7.13
CA TYR A 487 -3.13 3.40 -6.60
C TYR A 487 -3.30 2.26 -7.63
N THR A 488 -2.84 2.49 -8.86
CA THR A 488 -2.98 1.50 -9.94
C THR A 488 -1.62 0.92 -10.36
N PRO A 489 -1.47 -0.42 -10.43
CA PRO A 489 -2.51 -1.42 -10.16
C PRO A 489 -2.70 -1.68 -8.66
N TRP A 490 -3.95 -1.86 -8.21
CA TRP A 490 -4.25 -2.01 -6.78
C TRP A 490 -3.54 -3.20 -6.11
N ASP A 491 -3.36 -4.32 -6.82
CA ASP A 491 -2.66 -5.50 -6.29
C ASP A 491 -1.17 -5.20 -6.01
N PHE A 492 -0.59 -4.17 -6.62
CA PHE A 492 0.77 -3.68 -6.35
C PHE A 492 0.77 -2.51 -5.36
N CYS A 493 -0.11 -1.53 -5.53
CA CYS A 493 -0.08 -0.27 -4.77
C CYS A 493 -0.85 -0.32 -3.44
N GLY A 494 -1.90 -1.15 -3.36
CA GLY A 494 -2.84 -1.16 -2.23
C GLY A 494 -2.26 -1.75 -0.95
N ASP A 495 -2.97 -1.49 0.15
CA ASP A 495 -2.63 -2.06 1.46
C ASP A 495 -2.66 -3.59 1.43
N GLY A 496 -1.62 -4.24 1.94
CA GLY A 496 -1.40 -5.67 1.84
C GLY A 496 -1.21 -6.17 0.41
N GLY A 497 -0.80 -5.29 -0.50
CA GLY A 497 -0.46 -5.62 -1.88
C GLY A 497 0.65 -6.67 -1.94
N ALA A 498 0.51 -7.63 -2.87
CA ALA A 498 1.51 -8.67 -3.17
C ALA A 498 1.53 -8.96 -4.67
N GLY A 499 1.12 -7.99 -5.47
CA GLY A 499 1.12 -8.05 -6.93
C GLY A 499 2.47 -7.65 -7.52
N SER A 500 2.52 -7.62 -8.85
CA SER A 500 3.71 -7.21 -9.59
C SER A 500 3.43 -5.96 -10.43
N TYR A 501 4.47 -5.16 -10.63
CA TYR A 501 4.46 -4.02 -11.54
C TYR A 501 5.03 -4.42 -12.90
N THR A 502 4.25 -4.25 -13.98
CA THR A 502 4.58 -4.73 -15.31
C THR A 502 4.57 -3.63 -16.36
N TYR A 503 5.13 -3.93 -17.55
CA TYR A 503 5.02 -3.01 -18.68
C TYR A 503 3.57 -2.77 -19.14
N GLU A 504 2.64 -3.72 -18.93
CA GLU A 504 1.20 -3.50 -19.16
C GLU A 504 0.66 -2.45 -18.18
N ASP A 505 1.10 -2.48 -16.94
CA ASP A 505 0.66 -1.52 -15.91
C ASP A 505 1.20 -0.12 -16.18
N ARG A 506 2.46 -0.01 -16.67
CA ARG A 506 3.01 1.27 -17.18
C ARG A 506 2.14 1.86 -18.29
N GLN A 507 1.68 1.05 -19.24
CA GLN A 507 0.78 1.51 -20.30
C GLN A 507 -0.57 1.97 -19.75
N LYS A 508 -1.10 1.28 -18.72
CA LYS A 508 -2.35 1.70 -18.05
C LYS A 508 -2.19 3.03 -17.34
N THR A 509 -1.04 3.28 -16.72
CA THR A 509 -0.71 4.59 -16.13
C THR A 509 -0.86 5.69 -17.18
N VAL A 510 -0.20 5.55 -18.34
CA VAL A 510 -0.30 6.52 -19.44
C VAL A 510 -1.73 6.75 -19.89
N GLU A 511 -2.52 5.67 -20.06
CA GLU A 511 -3.91 5.80 -20.51
C GLU A 511 -4.81 6.48 -19.46
N LEU A 512 -4.60 6.19 -18.18
CA LEU A 512 -5.42 6.74 -17.13
C LEU A 512 -5.17 8.24 -16.92
N PHE A 513 -3.90 8.64 -16.99
CA PHE A 513 -3.52 10.06 -16.82
C PHE A 513 -4.06 10.96 -17.91
N LYS A 514 -4.40 10.46 -19.09
CA LYS A 514 -5.07 11.24 -20.14
C LYS A 514 -6.40 11.87 -19.68
N ASN A 515 -7.05 11.30 -18.68
CA ASN A 515 -8.26 11.86 -18.09
C ASN A 515 -8.03 13.24 -17.45
N LEU A 516 -6.79 13.55 -17.03
CA LEU A 516 -6.43 14.84 -16.45
C LEU A 516 -6.43 15.97 -17.49
N LYS A 517 -6.28 15.64 -18.78
CA LYS A 517 -6.13 16.64 -19.85
C LYS A 517 -7.26 17.66 -19.90
N ARG A 518 -8.50 17.24 -19.61
CA ARG A 518 -9.67 18.13 -19.60
C ARG A 518 -9.44 19.36 -18.71
N PHE A 519 -9.00 19.14 -17.47
CA PHE A 519 -8.82 20.22 -16.49
C PHE A 519 -7.51 20.98 -16.72
N SER A 520 -6.45 20.26 -17.12
CA SER A 520 -5.17 20.85 -17.48
C SER A 520 -5.32 21.87 -18.63
N ASP A 521 -6.08 21.51 -19.68
CA ASP A 521 -6.39 22.42 -20.80
C ASP A 521 -7.25 23.61 -20.35
N GLU A 522 -8.04 23.48 -19.29
CA GLU A 522 -8.86 24.54 -18.71
C GLU A 522 -8.08 25.48 -17.77
N GLY A 523 -6.78 25.21 -17.53
CA GLY A 523 -5.90 26.03 -16.70
C GLY A 523 -5.82 25.60 -15.22
N TYR A 524 -6.43 24.47 -14.84
CA TYR A 524 -6.26 23.87 -13.51
C TYR A 524 -4.98 23.00 -13.47
N ALA A 525 -4.30 22.99 -12.32
CA ALA A 525 -3.32 21.99 -12.00
C ALA A 525 -3.95 20.90 -11.13
N PHE A 526 -3.17 19.84 -10.88
CA PHE A 526 -3.59 18.73 -10.03
C PHE A 526 -2.65 18.56 -8.83
N ILE A 527 -3.22 18.03 -7.76
CA ILE A 527 -2.44 17.38 -6.74
C ILE A 527 -2.94 15.93 -6.67
N ILE A 528 -2.04 14.99 -6.95
CA ILE A 528 -2.32 13.58 -6.68
C ILE A 528 -2.13 13.41 -5.18
N GLY A 529 -3.20 13.72 -4.42
CA GLY A 529 -3.17 13.86 -2.96
C GLY A 529 -2.69 12.60 -2.24
N GLU A 530 -2.94 11.45 -2.87
CA GLU A 530 -2.42 10.17 -2.42
C GLU A 530 -2.01 9.30 -3.61
N CYS A 531 -0.82 8.78 -3.56
CA CYS A 531 -0.33 7.74 -4.45
C CYS A 531 0.78 6.95 -3.75
N GLY A 532 1.15 5.80 -4.27
CA GLY A 532 2.27 5.06 -3.71
C GLY A 532 2.07 3.56 -3.67
N VAL A 533 3.01 2.89 -3.03
CA VAL A 533 2.98 1.44 -2.78
C VAL A 533 2.89 1.25 -1.27
N CYS A 534 1.70 0.90 -0.77
CA CYS A 534 1.44 0.83 0.68
C CYS A 534 2.20 -0.31 1.37
N SER A 535 2.53 -1.35 0.64
CA SER A 535 3.26 -2.52 1.17
C SER A 535 4.51 -2.82 0.33
N PRO A 536 5.50 -1.90 0.30
CA PRO A 536 6.66 -2.00 -0.59
C PRO A 536 7.51 -3.25 -0.35
N GLN A 537 7.39 -3.87 0.83
CA GLN A 537 8.12 -5.08 1.22
C GLN A 537 7.50 -6.38 0.68
N THR A 538 6.25 -6.35 0.17
CA THR A 538 5.52 -7.56 -0.23
C THR A 538 5.22 -7.65 -1.72
N VAL A 539 5.57 -6.61 -2.48
CA VAL A 539 5.29 -6.54 -3.91
C VAL A 539 6.46 -7.04 -4.75
N THR A 540 6.18 -7.47 -5.97
CA THR A 540 7.17 -7.94 -6.94
C THR A 540 7.42 -6.88 -8.00
N GLY A 541 8.68 -6.48 -8.18
CA GLY A 541 9.08 -5.44 -9.12
C GLY A 541 9.58 -4.17 -8.44
N SER A 542 9.96 -3.20 -9.24
CA SER A 542 10.59 -1.97 -8.76
C SER A 542 9.58 -0.93 -8.31
N VAL A 543 9.57 -0.63 -7.02
CA VAL A 543 8.79 0.47 -6.41
C VAL A 543 9.21 1.82 -7.00
N THR A 544 10.51 2.03 -7.17
CA THR A 544 11.03 3.28 -7.72
C THR A 544 10.76 3.45 -9.21
N ALA A 545 10.60 2.37 -9.97
CA ALA A 545 10.14 2.44 -11.35
C ALA A 545 8.68 2.87 -11.42
N TRP A 546 7.82 2.35 -10.53
CA TRP A 546 6.44 2.80 -10.44
C TRP A 546 6.34 4.29 -10.06
N PHE A 547 7.16 4.75 -9.11
CA PHE A 547 7.24 6.17 -8.77
C PHE A 547 7.60 7.01 -10.00
N ASN A 548 8.68 6.64 -10.68
CA ASN A 548 9.17 7.39 -11.83
C ASN A 548 8.16 7.47 -12.98
N ASP A 549 7.50 6.36 -13.31
CA ASP A 549 6.49 6.32 -14.36
C ASP A 549 5.27 7.17 -13.99
N THR A 550 4.80 7.09 -12.74
CA THR A 550 3.70 7.90 -12.21
C THR A 550 4.06 9.39 -12.23
N PHE A 551 5.25 9.75 -11.77
CA PHE A 551 5.70 11.13 -11.68
C PHE A 551 5.93 11.75 -13.08
N LYS A 552 6.46 10.98 -14.02
CA LYS A 552 6.60 11.42 -15.42
C LYS A 552 5.25 11.67 -16.09
N GLU A 553 4.26 10.81 -15.84
CA GLU A 553 2.91 11.05 -16.37
C GLU A 553 2.25 12.24 -15.67
N ALA A 554 2.41 12.38 -14.35
CA ALA A 554 1.90 13.53 -13.59
C ALA A 554 2.41 14.87 -14.15
N ALA A 555 3.71 14.98 -14.39
CA ALA A 555 4.33 16.21 -14.90
C ALA A 555 3.76 16.66 -16.26
N LYS A 556 3.26 15.74 -17.09
CA LYS A 556 2.66 16.11 -18.40
C LYS A 556 1.34 16.87 -18.29
N TYR A 557 0.70 16.83 -17.13
CA TYR A 557 -0.62 17.38 -16.89
C TYR A 557 -0.63 18.38 -15.72
N HIS A 558 0.52 18.98 -15.40
CA HIS A 558 0.66 19.92 -14.28
C HIS A 558 0.22 19.30 -12.95
N ALA A 559 0.64 18.07 -12.67
CA ALA A 559 0.23 17.35 -11.48
C ALA A 559 1.40 17.13 -10.51
N VAL A 560 1.18 17.45 -9.23
CA VAL A 560 2.11 17.24 -8.12
C VAL A 560 1.82 15.88 -7.49
N PRO A 561 2.75 14.91 -7.53
CA PRO A 561 2.55 13.62 -6.86
C PRO A 561 2.88 13.74 -5.37
N VAL A 562 1.97 13.27 -4.51
CA VAL A 562 2.16 13.22 -3.06
C VAL A 562 2.01 11.79 -2.57
N LEU A 563 3.12 11.17 -2.18
CA LEU A 563 3.14 9.77 -1.76
C LEU A 563 2.39 9.57 -0.44
N TRP A 564 1.51 8.57 -0.39
CA TRP A 564 0.91 8.13 0.86
C TRP A 564 1.97 7.49 1.74
N GLU A 565 2.23 8.08 2.90
CA GLU A 565 3.26 7.68 3.85
C GLU A 565 2.66 7.58 5.26
N THR A 566 2.62 6.37 5.81
CA THR A 566 2.11 6.07 7.15
C THR A 566 3.15 5.37 8.03
N GLY A 567 4.41 5.40 7.61
CA GLY A 567 5.51 4.70 8.25
C GLY A 567 6.09 3.56 7.39
N GLN A 568 5.61 3.34 6.15
CA GLN A 568 6.17 2.31 5.28
C GLN A 568 7.51 2.69 4.67
N TYR A 569 7.74 3.96 4.34
CA TYR A 569 9.01 4.43 3.77
C TYR A 569 9.95 5.04 4.83
N PHE A 570 9.40 5.72 5.83
CA PHE A 570 10.16 6.39 6.87
C PHE A 570 9.94 5.76 8.25
N ASP A 571 11.00 5.71 9.05
CA ASP A 571 10.89 5.60 10.51
C ASP A 571 10.75 7.02 11.07
N ARG A 572 9.53 7.40 11.43
CA ARG A 572 9.23 8.77 11.86
C ARG A 572 9.85 9.10 13.21
N ALA A 573 9.95 8.14 14.12
CA ALA A 573 10.56 8.32 15.43
C ALA A 573 12.07 8.55 15.32
N ALA A 574 12.74 7.77 14.50
CA ALA A 574 14.15 7.93 14.21
C ALA A 574 14.45 9.10 13.24
N ALA A 575 13.46 9.50 12.46
CA ALA A 575 13.57 10.44 11.34
C ALA A 575 14.59 9.94 10.29
N THR A 576 14.41 8.70 9.81
CA THR A 576 15.27 8.06 8.81
C THR A 576 14.44 7.38 7.72
N LEU A 577 14.98 7.26 6.52
CA LEU A 577 14.35 6.54 5.42
C LEU A 577 14.70 5.05 5.49
N LYS A 578 13.73 4.15 5.25
CA LYS A 578 13.87 2.70 5.47
C LYS A 578 14.45 1.92 4.29
N PHE A 579 14.36 2.46 3.08
CA PHE A 579 14.73 1.77 1.85
C PHE A 579 15.82 2.52 1.10
N LYS A 580 16.99 1.89 0.97
CA LYS A 580 18.15 2.48 0.28
C LYS A 580 17.83 2.89 -1.16
N ASP A 581 17.14 2.02 -1.92
CA ASP A 581 16.78 2.32 -3.30
C ASP A 581 15.86 3.54 -3.41
N VAL A 582 14.94 3.71 -2.46
CA VAL A 582 14.06 4.87 -2.39
C VAL A 582 14.84 6.12 -2.00
N ALA A 583 15.78 6.01 -1.04
CA ALA A 583 16.66 7.12 -0.65
C ALA A 583 17.51 7.62 -1.83
N VAL A 584 18.15 6.69 -2.53
CA VAL A 584 19.00 7.01 -3.71
C VAL A 584 18.12 7.60 -4.81
N TYR A 585 16.93 7.06 -5.03
CA TYR A 585 15.99 7.56 -6.03
C TYR A 585 15.53 9.00 -5.70
N PHE A 586 15.15 9.30 -4.45
CA PHE A 586 14.74 10.64 -4.05
C PHE A 586 15.87 11.65 -4.21
N ASN A 587 17.09 11.29 -3.80
CA ASN A 587 18.26 12.15 -4.03
C ASN A 587 18.50 12.41 -5.53
N GLU A 588 18.34 11.37 -6.36
CA GLU A 588 18.54 11.49 -7.79
C GLU A 588 17.49 12.36 -8.48
N ILE A 589 16.21 12.18 -8.15
CA ILE A 589 15.13 12.95 -8.80
C ILE A 589 15.06 14.40 -8.33
N ASN A 590 15.44 14.66 -7.07
CA ASN A 590 15.34 15.97 -6.45
C ASN A 590 16.68 16.74 -6.41
N GLY A 591 17.77 16.16 -6.91
CA GLY A 591 19.11 16.77 -6.80
C GLY A 591 19.57 16.95 -5.34
N ALA A 592 19.11 16.08 -4.45
CA ALA A 592 19.30 16.17 -3.01
C ALA A 592 20.44 15.25 -2.51
N ASN A 593 20.84 15.45 -1.26
CA ASN A 593 21.93 14.71 -0.60
C ASN A 593 21.47 14.10 0.73
N GLY A 594 20.22 13.66 0.81
CA GLY A 594 19.69 12.96 1.98
C GLY A 594 20.48 11.70 2.31
N ASP A 595 20.51 11.33 3.57
CA ASP A 595 21.32 10.22 4.05
C ASP A 595 20.87 8.89 3.42
N THR A 596 21.76 8.24 2.68
CA THR A 596 21.54 6.90 2.10
C THR A 596 22.16 5.79 2.96
N SER A 597 22.82 6.15 4.08
CA SER A 597 23.22 5.19 5.09
C SER A 597 21.99 4.77 5.88
N MET A 598 21.38 3.67 5.46
CA MET A 598 20.34 3.04 6.26
C MET A 598 20.89 2.67 7.64
N THR A 599 20.05 2.63 8.67
CA THR A 599 20.45 2.08 9.96
C THR A 599 20.92 0.65 9.73
N LYS A 600 22.22 0.50 9.56
CA LYS A 600 22.84 -0.81 9.36
C LYS A 600 22.94 -1.48 10.71
N THR A 601 22.25 -2.58 10.85
CA THR A 601 22.57 -3.54 11.88
C THR A 601 23.74 -4.36 11.35
N THR A 602 24.95 -4.00 11.71
CA THR A 602 26.13 -4.75 11.28
C THR A 602 26.38 -5.89 12.24
N GLY A 603 26.20 -7.13 11.76
CA GLY A 603 26.69 -8.30 12.47
C GLY A 603 28.22 -8.38 12.37
N LYS A 604 28.84 -8.80 13.44
CA LYS A 604 30.26 -9.13 13.43
C LYS A 604 30.44 -10.36 12.55
N SER A 605 31.42 -10.33 11.65
CA SER A 605 31.90 -11.55 10.99
C SER A 605 32.29 -12.55 12.08
N THR A 606 31.62 -13.70 12.06
CA THR A 606 31.90 -14.74 13.04
C THR A 606 33.27 -15.34 12.78
N ASP A 607 34.10 -15.42 13.80
CA ASP A 607 35.35 -16.15 13.73
C ASP A 607 35.03 -17.65 13.79
N LEU A 608 35.10 -18.30 12.64
CA LEU A 608 34.92 -19.74 12.50
C LEU A 608 36.27 -20.49 12.39
N SER A 609 37.36 -19.85 12.78
CA SER A 609 38.70 -20.44 12.70
C SER A 609 38.85 -21.74 13.48
N PHE A 610 37.96 -22.01 14.43
CA PHE A 610 37.91 -23.27 15.18
C PHE A 610 37.35 -24.45 14.36
N ILE A 611 36.69 -24.19 13.25
CA ILE A 611 36.18 -25.25 12.35
C ILE A 611 37.32 -25.69 11.46
N LYS A 612 37.79 -26.93 11.65
CA LYS A 612 38.98 -27.47 10.95
C LYS A 612 38.87 -27.48 9.45
N GLU A 613 37.68 -27.65 8.89
CA GLU A 613 37.42 -27.66 7.46
C GLU A 613 37.62 -26.28 6.82
N VAL A 614 37.50 -25.22 7.60
CA VAL A 614 37.76 -23.86 7.12
C VAL A 614 39.27 -23.63 6.91
N GLY A 615 40.11 -24.03 7.87
CA GLY A 615 41.56 -23.76 7.83
C GLY A 615 41.82 -22.27 7.59
N ASP A 616 42.70 -21.98 6.61
CA ASP A 616 43.00 -20.62 6.18
C ASP A 616 42.07 -20.08 5.08
N LYS A 617 41.03 -20.83 4.70
CA LYS A 617 40.09 -20.41 3.65
C LYS A 617 39.24 -19.23 4.12
N LYS A 618 39.11 -18.25 3.23
CA LYS A 618 38.20 -17.12 3.45
C LYS A 618 36.78 -17.49 2.97
N SER A 619 35.79 -17.04 3.69
CA SER A 619 34.41 -17.15 3.25
C SER A 619 34.21 -16.41 1.94
N VAL A 620 33.48 -17.03 1.03
CA VAL A 620 33.12 -16.45 -0.28
C VAL A 620 31.83 -15.65 -0.21
N TRP A 621 31.04 -15.91 0.81
CA TRP A 621 29.86 -15.14 1.18
C TRP A 621 29.75 -15.08 2.69
N ASN A 622 29.50 -13.92 3.21
CA ASN A 622 29.24 -13.69 4.62
C ASN A 622 27.85 -13.09 4.78
N TRP A 623 27.14 -13.58 5.76
CA TRP A 623 26.09 -12.73 6.31
C TRP A 623 26.79 -11.52 6.93
N THR A 624 26.61 -10.38 6.27
CA THR A 624 27.29 -9.15 6.68
C THR A 624 26.66 -8.51 7.92
N GLY A 625 25.63 -9.15 8.46
CA GLY A 625 24.85 -8.56 9.56
C GLY A 625 24.11 -7.30 9.18
N VAL A 626 24.02 -7.00 7.88
CA VAL A 626 23.28 -5.83 7.42
C VAL A 626 21.82 -6.19 7.27
N TRP A 627 21.04 -5.70 8.19
CA TRP A 627 19.58 -5.82 8.21
C TRP A 627 18.98 -4.45 8.06
N TYR A 628 17.94 -4.36 7.24
CA TYR A 628 17.19 -3.13 7.10
C TYR A 628 15.89 -3.27 7.89
N LYS A 629 15.65 -2.32 8.80
CA LYS A 629 14.37 -2.23 9.47
C LYS A 629 13.34 -1.75 8.47
N ASN A 630 12.30 -2.57 8.25
CA ASN A 630 11.22 -2.30 7.33
C ASN A 630 9.89 -2.28 8.10
N GLY A 631 9.47 -1.14 8.59
CA GLY A 631 8.32 -1.06 9.47
C GLY A 631 8.60 -1.68 10.83
N GLY A 632 7.89 -2.75 11.17
CA GLY A 632 8.18 -3.61 12.32
C GLY A 632 9.17 -4.73 12.01
N ASP A 633 9.46 -4.94 10.71
CA ASP A 633 10.17 -6.11 10.23
C ASP A 633 11.60 -5.78 9.80
N TYR A 634 12.47 -6.80 9.77
CA TYR A 634 13.83 -6.67 9.29
C TYR A 634 14.00 -7.50 8.00
N ALA A 635 14.65 -6.93 7.00
CA ALA A 635 14.99 -7.59 5.76
C ALA A 635 16.51 -7.63 5.58
N TYR A 636 17.02 -8.75 5.08
CA TYR A 636 18.44 -8.89 4.82
C TYR A 636 18.85 -8.29 3.49
N GLY A 637 19.89 -7.42 3.52
CA GLY A 637 20.60 -6.95 2.36
C GLY A 637 19.82 -6.21 1.29
N GLU A 638 20.46 -5.98 0.15
CA GLU A 638 19.88 -5.27 -0.99
C GLU A 638 18.92 -6.13 -1.81
N ASN A 639 19.07 -7.45 -1.79
CA ASN A 639 18.20 -8.43 -2.44
C ASN A 639 17.23 -9.01 -1.42
N ARG A 640 16.27 -8.23 -1.01
CA ARG A 640 15.20 -8.65 -0.08
C ARG A 640 14.33 -9.78 -0.62
N TYR A 641 14.27 -9.85 -1.92
CA TYR A 641 13.53 -10.86 -2.65
C TYR A 641 14.46 -11.55 -3.61
N ASN A 642 14.47 -12.86 -3.56
CA ASN A 642 14.74 -13.56 -4.76
C ASN A 642 13.48 -13.47 -5.62
N ASP A 643 13.45 -12.49 -6.50
CA ASP A 643 12.38 -12.31 -7.48
C ASP A 643 12.03 -13.58 -8.24
N LYS A 644 12.94 -14.53 -8.26
CA LYS A 644 12.77 -15.82 -8.91
C LYS A 644 12.02 -16.82 -8.03
N ALA A 645 12.23 -16.82 -6.73
CA ALA A 645 11.51 -17.73 -5.82
C ALA A 645 10.02 -17.38 -5.75
N ASP A 646 9.67 -16.10 -5.79
CA ASP A 646 8.27 -15.66 -5.83
C ASP A 646 7.52 -16.11 -7.09
N LYS A 647 8.21 -16.26 -8.22
CA LYS A 647 7.59 -16.67 -9.47
C LYS A 647 7.30 -18.15 -9.56
N THR A 648 7.84 -18.91 -8.67
CA THR A 648 8.03 -20.34 -8.89
C THR A 648 7.09 -21.19 -8.07
N ASN A 649 6.59 -20.67 -6.97
CA ASN A 649 5.57 -21.33 -6.18
C ASN A 649 4.15 -21.02 -6.71
N GLY A 650 3.90 -21.32 -7.98
CA GLY A 650 2.58 -21.21 -8.60
C GLY A 650 1.48 -22.08 -7.96
N GLU A 651 1.79 -22.86 -6.93
CA GLU A 651 0.85 -23.70 -6.20
C GLU A 651 0.44 -23.17 -4.83
N ASP A 652 1.30 -22.42 -4.13
CA ASP A 652 0.95 -21.80 -2.84
C ASP A 652 1.65 -20.44 -2.61
N PRO A 653 0.98 -19.33 -2.87
CA PRO A 653 1.53 -18.00 -2.64
C PRO A 653 1.78 -17.68 -1.15
N ASP A 654 1.29 -18.50 -0.21
CA ASP A 654 1.55 -18.33 1.22
C ASP A 654 2.90 -18.92 1.63
N VAL A 655 3.47 -19.82 0.84
CA VAL A 655 4.83 -20.33 1.06
C VAL A 655 5.89 -19.33 0.59
N ALA A 656 5.69 -18.67 -0.54
CA ALA A 656 6.58 -17.61 -1.01
C ALA A 656 6.70 -16.44 -0.01
N LYS A 657 5.63 -16.11 0.71
CA LYS A 657 5.63 -15.10 1.77
C LYS A 657 6.45 -15.48 3.01
N LYS A 658 6.70 -16.76 3.22
CA LYS A 658 7.52 -17.25 4.35
C LYS A 658 9.02 -17.06 4.14
N MET A 659 9.45 -16.66 2.95
CA MET A 659 10.86 -16.38 2.62
C MET A 659 11.32 -14.97 3.04
N ILE A 660 10.42 -14.17 3.58
CA ILE A 660 10.71 -12.84 4.11
C ILE A 660 10.89 -12.98 5.61
N PRO A 661 11.90 -12.35 6.22
CA PRO A 661 11.91 -12.23 7.67
C PRO A 661 10.58 -11.65 8.12
N SER A 662 9.81 -12.46 8.83
CA SER A 662 8.53 -11.99 9.37
C SER A 662 8.77 -11.02 10.51
N SER A 663 7.69 -10.38 10.98
CA SER A 663 7.67 -9.58 12.22
C SER A 663 8.21 -10.29 13.45
N THR A 664 8.53 -11.57 13.33
CA THR A 664 9.09 -12.40 14.38
C THR A 664 10.61 -12.36 14.47
N VAL A 665 11.29 -11.64 13.59
CA VAL A 665 12.76 -11.48 13.61
C VAL A 665 13.12 -10.24 14.39
N SER A 666 13.83 -10.41 15.50
CA SER A 666 14.28 -9.28 16.34
C SER A 666 15.80 -9.27 16.45
N PRO A 667 16.53 -8.45 15.70
CA PRO A 667 17.97 -8.27 15.88
C PRO A 667 18.25 -7.45 17.15
N THR A 668 19.18 -7.91 17.93
CA THR A 668 19.76 -7.17 19.05
C THR A 668 21.20 -6.82 18.72
N ILE A 669 21.53 -5.54 18.86
CA ILE A 669 22.89 -5.04 18.63
C ILE A 669 23.51 -4.75 19.98
N ALA A 670 24.65 -5.41 20.24
CA ALA A 670 25.46 -5.16 21.43
C ALA A 670 26.92 -4.91 20.97
N GLY A 671 27.30 -3.64 20.88
CA GLY A 671 28.60 -3.23 20.32
C GLY A 671 28.74 -3.66 18.85
N ASP A 672 29.75 -4.47 18.53
CA ASP A 672 30.02 -4.96 17.18
C ASP A 672 29.28 -6.29 16.84
N THR A 673 28.47 -6.80 17.76
CA THR A 673 27.81 -8.09 17.61
C THR A 673 26.33 -7.89 17.33
N THR A 674 25.84 -8.48 16.24
CA THR A 674 24.43 -8.57 15.93
C THR A 674 23.96 -9.99 16.21
N THR A 675 22.95 -10.09 17.04
CA THR A 675 22.27 -11.35 17.36
C THR A 675 20.88 -11.30 16.80
N ILE A 676 20.45 -12.33 16.09
CA ILE A 676 19.10 -12.42 15.55
C ILE A 676 18.34 -13.47 16.33
N THR A 677 17.24 -13.06 16.94
CA THR A 677 16.32 -13.96 17.60
C THR A 677 15.06 -14.11 16.76
N PHE A 678 14.71 -15.34 16.43
CA PHE A 678 13.43 -15.67 15.82
C PHE A 678 12.41 -15.88 16.94
N ASP A 679 11.39 -15.03 17.00
CA ASP A 679 10.34 -15.12 18.01
C ASP A 679 9.03 -15.58 17.36
N GLY A 680 8.82 -16.87 17.31
CA GLY A 680 7.60 -17.46 16.75
C GLY A 680 7.72 -18.97 16.62
N ALA A 681 6.59 -19.67 16.70
CA ALA A 681 6.52 -21.09 16.39
C ALA A 681 6.46 -21.29 14.87
N GLY A 682 7.17 -22.26 14.36
CA GLY A 682 7.14 -22.70 12.97
C GLY A 682 8.38 -22.32 12.14
N PHE A 683 8.38 -22.79 10.91
CA PHE A 683 9.48 -22.56 9.97
C PHE A 683 9.52 -21.10 9.49
N GLN A 684 10.70 -20.50 9.51
CA GLN A 684 10.98 -19.17 9.00
C GLN A 684 12.00 -19.29 7.88
N SER A 685 11.59 -19.09 6.65
CA SER A 685 12.52 -18.98 5.52
C SER A 685 13.33 -17.71 5.62
N PHE A 686 14.64 -17.82 5.41
CA PHE A 686 15.54 -16.77 5.79
C PHE A 686 16.37 -16.17 4.66
N LEU A 687 17.03 -16.98 3.85
CA LEU A 687 17.90 -16.52 2.80
C LEU A 687 17.69 -17.30 1.53
N ASN A 688 17.92 -16.63 0.43
CA ASN A 688 17.97 -17.25 -0.88
C ASN A 688 19.28 -16.83 -1.56
N ILE A 689 20.27 -17.70 -1.49
CA ILE A 689 21.64 -17.41 -1.90
C ILE A 689 21.97 -18.16 -3.19
N ASP A 690 22.37 -17.45 -4.23
CA ASP A 690 22.87 -18.06 -5.46
C ASP A 690 24.27 -18.67 -5.20
N VAL A 691 24.33 -20.00 -5.13
CA VAL A 691 25.58 -20.75 -4.95
C VAL A 691 26.15 -21.32 -6.23
N SER A 692 25.54 -21.02 -7.39
CA SER A 692 25.99 -21.54 -8.71
C SER A 692 27.42 -21.16 -9.10
N LYS A 693 27.90 -20.07 -8.55
CA LYS A 693 29.24 -19.52 -8.82
C LYS A 693 30.36 -20.11 -7.95
N TYR A 694 30.01 -20.95 -6.97
CA TYR A 694 30.98 -21.54 -6.05
C TYR A 694 31.21 -23.01 -6.36
N LYS A 695 32.45 -23.44 -6.29
CA LYS A 695 32.82 -24.85 -6.41
C LYS A 695 32.77 -25.53 -5.04
N LYS A 696 31.99 -26.61 -4.93
CA LYS A 696 31.78 -27.35 -3.69
C LYS A 696 31.41 -26.42 -2.51
N PRO A 697 30.27 -25.71 -2.59
CA PRO A 697 29.88 -24.77 -1.55
C PRO A 697 29.54 -25.49 -0.25
N ALA A 698 29.96 -24.90 0.86
CA ALA A 698 29.65 -25.37 2.21
C ALA A 698 29.17 -24.22 3.07
N ILE A 699 28.20 -24.47 3.96
CA ILE A 699 27.62 -23.46 4.84
C ILE A 699 28.03 -23.71 6.30
N ALA A 700 28.35 -22.60 6.98
CA ALA A 700 28.49 -22.55 8.43
C ALA A 700 27.39 -21.66 9.01
N VAL A 701 26.72 -22.12 10.07
CA VAL A 701 25.77 -21.31 10.85
C VAL A 701 26.21 -21.34 12.29
N GLN A 702 26.35 -20.17 12.90
CA GLN A 702 26.68 -20.05 14.31
C GLN A 702 25.47 -19.62 15.12
N PHE A 703 25.25 -20.30 16.21
CA PHE A 703 24.20 -20.02 17.17
C PHE A 703 24.75 -19.51 18.49
N ALA A 704 23.95 -18.74 19.22
CA ALA A 704 24.23 -18.50 20.63
C ALA A 704 24.15 -19.83 21.43
N PRO A 705 25.00 -19.98 22.45
CA PRO A 705 25.08 -21.26 23.19
C PRO A 705 23.74 -21.77 23.74
N GLU A 706 22.89 -20.85 24.17
CA GLU A 706 21.54 -21.17 24.68
C GLU A 706 20.62 -21.81 23.60
N THR A 707 20.85 -21.53 22.33
CA THR A 707 20.09 -22.13 21.23
C THR A 707 20.41 -23.62 21.06
N LEU A 708 21.63 -24.02 21.37
CA LEU A 708 22.07 -25.40 21.28
C LEU A 708 21.61 -26.25 22.48
N ASP A 709 21.14 -25.64 23.56
CA ASP A 709 20.62 -26.35 24.73
C ASP A 709 19.16 -26.73 24.49
N LYS A 710 18.91 -28.05 24.37
CA LYS A 710 17.58 -28.64 24.18
C LYS A 710 16.58 -28.27 25.30
N ALA A 711 17.07 -27.95 26.50
CA ALA A 711 16.21 -27.54 27.61
C ALA A 711 15.51 -26.19 27.34
N ASN A 712 16.05 -25.36 26.43
CA ASN A 712 15.46 -24.08 26.06
C ASN A 712 14.44 -24.18 24.91
N TRP A 713 14.26 -25.38 24.33
CA TRP A 713 13.31 -25.61 23.26
C TRP A 713 11.90 -25.70 23.84
N LYS A 714 10.92 -25.01 23.27
CA LYS A 714 9.54 -25.04 23.77
C LYS A 714 8.84 -26.33 23.33
N ALA A 715 8.13 -26.95 24.27
CA ALA A 715 7.42 -28.21 24.09
C ALA A 715 6.22 -28.17 23.12
N ASP A 716 5.82 -26.98 22.67
CA ASP A 716 4.61 -26.83 21.87
C ASP A 716 4.81 -27.16 20.36
N ASP A 717 6.02 -27.55 19.98
CA ASP A 717 6.41 -27.79 18.59
C ASP A 717 7.18 -29.13 18.50
N GLU A 718 6.55 -30.21 18.93
CA GLU A 718 7.18 -31.52 19.08
C GLU A 718 7.83 -32.06 17.80
N ASP A 719 7.38 -31.62 16.62
CA ASP A 719 7.86 -32.15 15.34
C ASP A 719 8.92 -31.28 14.63
N ASN A 720 9.20 -30.05 15.11
CA ASN A 720 9.98 -29.08 14.33
C ASN A 720 11.01 -28.25 15.12
N VAL A 721 11.45 -28.70 16.27
CA VAL A 721 12.32 -27.94 17.15
C VAL A 721 13.79 -28.31 16.95
N GLY A 722 14.61 -27.30 16.70
CA GLY A 722 16.08 -27.42 16.76
C GLY A 722 16.76 -27.88 15.49
N HIS A 723 16.18 -27.67 14.34
CA HIS A 723 16.84 -27.92 13.06
C HIS A 723 16.72 -26.79 12.04
N ILE A 724 17.65 -26.77 11.10
CA ILE A 724 17.61 -25.95 9.90
C ILE A 724 17.20 -26.85 8.76
N GLN A 725 16.19 -26.42 8.02
CA GLN A 725 15.88 -26.99 6.73
C GLN A 725 16.71 -26.24 5.67
N LEU A 726 17.63 -26.94 5.04
CA LEU A 726 18.34 -26.45 3.86
C LEU A 726 17.59 -26.89 2.61
N GLY A 727 17.27 -25.93 1.73
CA GLY A 727 16.60 -26.21 0.47
C GLY A 727 17.39 -25.67 -0.71
N VAL A 728 17.31 -26.32 -1.86
CA VAL A 728 17.82 -25.81 -3.13
C VAL A 728 16.65 -25.65 -4.09
N SER A 729 16.51 -24.46 -4.65
CA SER A 729 15.49 -24.20 -5.65
C SER A 729 16.12 -23.98 -7.04
N ASP A 730 15.45 -24.54 -8.07
CA ASP A 730 15.38 -23.82 -9.32
C ASP A 730 14.40 -22.68 -9.09
N THR A 731 14.33 -21.73 -9.95
CA THR A 731 13.35 -20.65 -9.88
C THR A 731 11.89 -21.11 -9.65
N ALA A 732 11.57 -22.40 -9.42
CA ALA A 732 10.22 -22.93 -9.48
C ALA A 732 9.70 -23.70 -8.26
N THR A 733 10.53 -24.35 -7.47
CA THR A 733 10.02 -25.19 -6.37
C THR A 733 11.08 -25.45 -5.32
N PHE A 734 10.75 -25.29 -4.05
CA PHE A 734 11.46 -25.93 -2.95
C PHE A 734 11.26 -27.45 -3.06
N LYS A 735 12.16 -28.18 -3.66
CA LYS A 735 11.94 -29.60 -3.87
C LYS A 735 12.92 -30.54 -3.18
N ASP A 736 14.08 -30.08 -2.80
CA ASP A 736 15.04 -30.93 -2.09
C ASP A 736 15.42 -30.23 -0.81
N ASP A 737 14.63 -30.49 0.24
CA ASP A 737 14.88 -29.98 1.57
C ASP A 737 15.55 -31.06 2.40
N VAL A 738 16.55 -30.68 3.17
CA VAL A 738 17.24 -31.53 4.12
C VAL A 738 17.16 -30.87 5.49
N ASP A 739 16.62 -31.59 6.46
CA ASP A 739 16.57 -31.16 7.85
C ASP A 739 17.89 -31.51 8.56
N ILE A 740 18.52 -30.51 9.16
CA ILE A 740 19.80 -30.64 9.85
C ILE A 740 19.68 -30.10 11.27
N ASP A 741 19.95 -30.89 12.26
CA ASP A 741 19.93 -30.45 13.66
C ASP A 741 20.88 -29.29 13.91
N TYR A 742 20.48 -28.33 14.76
CA TYR A 742 21.34 -27.20 15.15
C TYR A 742 22.71 -27.65 15.65
N ALA A 743 22.77 -28.74 16.43
CA ALA A 743 24.01 -29.27 16.94
C ALA A 743 24.99 -29.71 15.84
N ALA A 744 24.50 -30.06 14.65
CA ALA A 744 25.35 -30.42 13.53
C ALA A 744 26.17 -29.24 12.95
N PHE A 745 25.73 -28.01 13.22
CA PHE A 745 26.44 -26.76 12.81
C PHE A 745 27.41 -26.26 13.88
N ALA A 746 27.42 -26.85 15.09
CA ALA A 746 28.15 -26.31 16.24
C ALA A 746 29.67 -26.26 16.02
N ASP A 747 30.22 -27.19 15.25
CA ASP A 747 31.65 -27.42 15.13
C ASP A 747 32.15 -27.76 13.71
N LYS A 748 31.30 -27.70 12.69
CA LYS A 748 31.66 -28.08 11.32
C LYS A 748 30.88 -27.32 10.23
N LEU A 749 31.46 -27.35 9.02
CA LEU A 749 30.78 -26.93 7.80
C LEU A 749 29.82 -28.04 7.33
N ILE A 750 28.69 -27.62 6.80
CA ILE A 750 27.78 -28.50 6.07
C ILE A 750 28.03 -28.32 4.56
N VAL A 751 28.61 -29.32 3.93
CA VAL A 751 28.86 -29.36 2.49
C VAL A 751 27.54 -29.67 1.78
N LEU A 752 27.09 -28.78 0.89
CA LEU A 752 25.71 -28.82 0.41
C LEU A 752 25.38 -30.06 -0.41
N ASP A 753 26.28 -30.51 -1.28
CA ASP A 753 26.10 -31.74 -2.06
C ASP A 753 26.21 -33.02 -1.20
N GLU A 754 27.06 -33.00 -0.18
CA GLU A 754 27.19 -34.12 0.79
C GLU A 754 26.01 -34.16 1.78
N ALA A 755 25.31 -33.08 1.98
CA ALA A 755 24.09 -33.01 2.79
C ALA A 755 22.86 -33.58 2.09
N GLY A 756 22.98 -34.05 0.82
CA GLY A 756 21.89 -34.62 0.07
C GLY A 756 21.15 -33.62 -0.82
N LEU A 757 21.66 -32.38 -0.94
CA LEU A 757 21.09 -31.37 -1.81
C LEU A 757 21.61 -31.52 -3.24
N SER A 758 20.73 -31.65 -4.23
CA SER A 758 21.10 -31.82 -5.64
C SER A 758 21.34 -30.45 -6.30
N LEU A 759 22.56 -29.94 -6.21
CA LEU A 759 22.95 -28.70 -6.91
C LEU A 759 23.07 -28.98 -8.41
N THR A 760 22.33 -28.24 -9.22
CA THR A 760 22.41 -28.30 -10.69
C THR A 760 22.44 -26.89 -11.26
N LYS A 761 22.74 -26.75 -12.57
CA LYS A 761 22.72 -25.45 -13.24
C LYS A 761 21.38 -24.71 -13.09
N ASP A 762 20.28 -25.43 -12.98
CA ASP A 762 18.94 -24.89 -12.87
C ASP A 762 18.41 -24.92 -11.41
N ARG A 763 19.16 -25.51 -10.49
CA ARG A 763 18.80 -25.64 -9.06
C ARG A 763 20.00 -25.28 -8.21
N HIS A 764 20.14 -24.02 -7.87
CA HIS A 764 21.35 -23.50 -7.24
C HIS A 764 21.10 -22.35 -6.24
N TYR A 765 19.85 -22.05 -5.95
CA TYR A 765 19.52 -21.08 -4.93
C TYR A 765 19.33 -21.79 -3.58
N LEU A 766 20.28 -21.58 -2.69
CA LEU A 766 20.22 -22.08 -1.33
C LEU A 766 19.26 -21.23 -0.49
N SER A 767 18.30 -21.88 0.15
CA SER A 767 17.44 -21.27 1.15
C SER A 767 17.63 -21.94 2.51
N LEU A 768 17.46 -21.16 3.56
CA LEU A 768 17.52 -21.60 4.93
C LEU A 768 16.19 -21.33 5.62
N THR A 769 15.64 -22.36 6.24
CA THR A 769 14.43 -22.24 7.04
C THR A 769 14.77 -22.76 8.45
N PHE A 770 14.47 -21.95 9.46
CA PHE A 770 14.80 -22.29 10.85
C PHE A 770 13.53 -22.71 11.59
N SER A 771 13.63 -23.80 12.34
CA SER A 771 12.55 -24.21 13.23
C SER A 771 12.75 -23.65 14.65
N GLY A 772 11.66 -23.46 15.38
CA GLY A 772 11.72 -22.94 16.74
C GLY A 772 12.15 -21.48 16.82
N ARG A 773 12.88 -21.13 17.89
CA ARG A 773 13.31 -19.75 18.19
C ARG A 773 14.83 -19.64 18.32
N PRO A 774 15.60 -19.90 17.26
CA PRO A 774 17.05 -19.85 17.34
C PRO A 774 17.56 -18.41 17.49
N THR A 775 18.65 -18.27 18.21
CA THR A 775 19.46 -17.07 18.20
C THR A 775 20.68 -17.33 17.34
N ILE A 776 20.79 -16.63 16.20
CA ILE A 776 21.85 -16.81 15.22
C ILE A 776 22.84 -15.67 15.34
N THR A 777 24.14 -16.00 15.40
CA THR A 777 25.22 -15.03 15.53
C THR A 777 26.07 -14.91 14.26
N GLY A 778 25.97 -15.84 13.30
CA GLY A 778 26.64 -15.77 12.02
C GLY A 778 26.19 -16.82 11.03
N ILE A 779 26.30 -16.47 9.74
CA ILE A 779 26.12 -17.39 8.60
C ILE A 779 27.21 -17.09 7.58
N GLN A 780 27.91 -18.11 7.12
CA GLN A 780 28.97 -17.97 6.12
C GLN A 780 28.93 -19.10 5.10
N ILE A 781 29.33 -18.82 3.88
CA ILE A 781 29.53 -19.81 2.83
C ILE A 781 30.99 -19.84 2.45
N TYR A 782 31.52 -21.05 2.33
CA TYR A 782 32.88 -21.35 1.91
C TYR A 782 32.87 -22.13 0.60
N GLU A 783 33.89 -21.90 -0.21
CA GLU A 783 34.17 -22.71 -1.40
C GLU A 783 35.27 -23.70 -1.04
N LEU A 784 34.98 -25.01 -1.10
CA LEU A 784 35.93 -26.08 -0.73
C LEU A 784 36.62 -26.70 -1.95
N GLY A 785 36.03 -26.55 -3.16
CA GLY A 785 36.62 -26.99 -4.41
C GLY A 785 37.74 -26.04 -4.92
N GLU A 786 38.75 -26.62 -5.59
CA GLU A 786 39.75 -25.84 -6.33
C GLU A 786 39.24 -25.37 -7.70
#